data_e279cf9d20e262d59b2121ea2336a144
#
_entry.id   e279cf9d20e262d59b2121ea2336a144
#
_cell.length_a   1.000
_cell.length_b   1.000
_cell.length_c   1.000
_cell.angle_alpha   90.00
_cell.angle_beta   90.00
_cell.angle_gamma   90.00
#
_symmetry.space_group_name_H-M   'P 1'
#
loop_
_entity.id
_entity.type
_entity.pdbx_description
1 polymer ?
#
loop_
_entity_poly.entity_id
_entity_poly.type
_entity_poly.pdbx_seq_one_letter_code
_entity_poly.pdbx_strand_id
1 'polypeptide(L)'
;GQEGALTGTYVPKKGETLVRREDSIYFENLKTIENLPKKLPLMGAKVTYEGEIEPAQTGEFKFILYYAGYVKVYLNNEPVVPERWRTAWNPNSYKFAAHLEAGKRVPLKIEWQPDGGQSYCGLRALTPVNPEEQGKQSWWSEMTKQLDYYFMAGEDMDDVISGYRSLTGKSPVMPKWAMGFWQSREKYNTQEEMLGALKGFRDRKIPVDNIVLDWNHWPENAWGSHEFDKARFPDPKAMVDSIHAMHARMMISVWPKFYVTTEHFKEFDENGWMYQQSVKDSLKDWVGPGYHYGFYDAYDPDARKLFWKQMYEHYYPLGIDAWWMDASEPNVRDCTDLEYRKALCGPTALGSSTEFFNAYALMNAEGIYDGQRGVDNNKRVFLLTRSGFAGLQRYSTATWSGDIGTRWEDMKAQISAGLNFAMSGIPYWTMDIGGFCVENRYVAGQKQWNATKTENADYKEWRELNTRWYQFGAFVPLYRAHGQYPFREIWEIAPEGHPAYQSVVYYTKLRYNMMPYIYSLAGMTWFDDYTIMRPLVMDFTADAEVNDIGDQFMFGPSFMVSPVYRYGDRSREIYFPQAEGWYDFYSGKFQAGGERKVIEAPYERIPLYVRAGAIIPFGDDIQYTDEKPAEHIRLYIYQGADGKFTLYEDEGVNYNYEQGMYAMIPMKYDEATKTLVIGERQGEFPGMLKERTFTVVTVNKEKAQPFDLNAKGGTVKYNGSEQTLKL
;
A
#
# COMPACT_ATOMS: atom_id res chain seq x y z
N GLY A 1 18.03 43.47 -17.56
CA GLY A 1 17.24 42.27 -17.49
C GLY A 1 15.88 42.55 -16.87
N GLN A 2 14.87 42.01 -17.42
CA GLN A 2 13.56 42.13 -16.79
C GLN A 2 13.47 41.17 -15.63
N GLU A 3 13.01 41.63 -14.49
CA GLU A 3 12.79 40.83 -13.31
C GLU A 3 11.77 39.76 -13.56
N GLY A 4 11.97 38.57 -12.94
CA GLY A 4 10.98 37.54 -12.78
C GLY A 4 10.75 36.61 -13.97
N ALA A 5 11.77 36.28 -14.77
CA ALA A 5 11.61 35.30 -15.83
C ALA A 5 12.77 34.31 -15.91
N LEU A 6 12.42 33.07 -16.26
CA LEU A 6 13.37 32.04 -16.65
C LEU A 6 13.43 31.96 -18.18
N THR A 7 14.51 31.42 -18.71
CA THR A 7 14.62 31.09 -20.14
C THR A 7 14.16 29.65 -20.34
N GLY A 8 13.09 29.45 -21.10
CA GLY A 8 12.63 28.13 -21.53
C GLY A 8 13.19 27.76 -22.89
N THR A 9 13.90 26.66 -22.98
CA THR A 9 14.43 26.10 -24.23
C THR A 9 13.73 24.79 -24.53
N TYR A 10 13.04 24.73 -25.66
CA TYR A 10 12.23 23.58 -26.08
C TYR A 10 12.86 22.97 -27.32
N VAL A 11 13.39 21.79 -27.19
CA VAL A 11 14.04 21.04 -28.29
C VAL A 11 13.15 19.85 -28.65
N PRO A 12 12.32 19.95 -29.71
CA PRO A 12 11.49 18.85 -30.14
C PRO A 12 12.34 17.72 -30.75
N LYS A 13 11.82 16.50 -30.79
CA LYS A 13 12.48 15.36 -31.44
C LYS A 13 12.74 15.64 -32.95
N LYS A 14 11.83 16.37 -33.59
CA LYS A 14 11.91 16.82 -34.96
C LYS A 14 11.37 18.25 -35.04
N GLY A 15 12.08 19.17 -35.69
CA GLY A 15 11.70 20.54 -35.81
C GLY A 15 12.74 21.51 -35.22
N GLU A 16 12.42 22.76 -35.22
CA GLU A 16 13.32 23.82 -34.73
C GLU A 16 13.23 24.00 -33.22
N THR A 17 14.37 24.33 -32.60
CA THR A 17 14.41 24.69 -31.18
C THR A 17 13.71 26.03 -30.98
N LEU A 18 12.83 26.07 -30.00
CA LEU A 18 12.17 27.28 -29.57
C LEU A 18 12.78 27.77 -28.26
N VAL A 19 13.10 29.03 -28.18
CA VAL A 19 13.54 29.68 -26.93
C VAL A 19 12.57 30.82 -26.61
N ARG A 20 12.07 30.83 -25.40
CA ARG A 20 11.19 31.92 -24.96
C ARG A 20 11.40 32.25 -23.48
N ARG A 21 10.91 33.40 -23.08
CA ARG A 21 10.84 33.81 -21.68
C ARG A 21 9.65 33.14 -21.02
N GLU A 22 9.88 32.59 -19.83
CA GLU A 22 8.84 31.98 -18.98
C GLU A 22 8.70 32.80 -17.69
N ASP A 23 7.56 33.45 -17.54
CA ASP A 23 7.25 34.20 -16.31
C ASP A 23 6.89 33.28 -15.13
N SER A 24 6.44 32.07 -15.43
CA SER A 24 6.19 31.02 -14.45
C SER A 24 6.36 29.64 -15.07
N ILE A 25 6.72 28.66 -14.22
CA ILE A 25 6.72 27.25 -14.58
C ILE A 25 5.51 26.62 -13.87
N TYR A 26 4.37 26.60 -14.59
CA TYR A 26 3.11 26.18 -14.00
C TYR A 26 2.23 25.44 -15.03
N PHE A 27 2.68 24.27 -15.44
CA PHE A 27 1.96 23.39 -16.35
C PHE A 27 1.44 22.18 -15.57
N GLU A 28 0.65 22.46 -14.52
CA GLU A 28 0.22 21.46 -13.53
C GLU A 28 -1.15 20.83 -13.81
N ASN A 29 -1.93 21.40 -14.72
CA ASN A 29 -3.26 20.89 -15.05
C ASN A 29 -3.60 21.13 -16.52
N LEU A 30 -4.76 20.64 -16.97
CA LEU A 30 -5.17 20.72 -18.37
C LEU A 30 -5.26 22.15 -18.90
N LYS A 31 -5.58 23.12 -18.06
CA LYS A 31 -5.65 24.54 -18.47
C LYS A 31 -4.25 25.12 -18.70
N THR A 32 -3.31 24.80 -17.82
CA THR A 32 -1.94 25.32 -17.91
C THR A 32 -1.13 24.66 -19.02
N ILE A 33 -1.45 23.43 -19.40
CA ILE A 33 -0.77 22.77 -20.53
C ILE A 33 -1.03 23.53 -21.86
N GLU A 34 -2.12 24.25 -21.96
CA GLU A 34 -2.40 25.11 -23.11
C GLU A 34 -1.41 26.27 -23.26
N ASN A 35 -0.70 26.61 -22.18
CA ASN A 35 0.33 27.67 -22.19
C ASN A 35 1.67 27.19 -22.75
N LEU A 36 1.85 25.90 -23.01
CA LEU A 36 3.02 25.40 -23.73
C LEU A 36 3.07 25.98 -25.16
N PRO A 37 4.27 26.06 -25.77
CA PRO A 37 4.40 26.56 -27.13
C PRO A 37 3.45 25.83 -28.08
N LYS A 38 2.67 26.59 -28.83
CA LYS A 38 1.76 26.05 -29.84
C LYS A 38 2.53 25.15 -30.82
N LYS A 39 1.97 24.00 -31.15
CA LYS A 39 2.55 23.02 -32.07
C LYS A 39 3.85 22.37 -31.61
N LEU A 40 4.22 22.47 -30.34
CA LEU A 40 5.35 21.69 -29.80
C LEU A 40 4.92 20.22 -29.67
N PRO A 41 5.54 19.27 -30.39
CA PRO A 41 5.33 17.85 -30.14
C PRO A 41 5.99 17.48 -28.81
N LEU A 42 5.20 17.14 -27.79
CA LEU A 42 5.74 16.81 -26.47
C LEU A 42 6.51 15.49 -26.47
N MET A 43 6.03 14.49 -27.22
CA MET A 43 6.69 13.18 -27.26
C MET A 43 8.11 13.28 -27.78
N GLY A 44 9.08 12.95 -26.93
CA GLY A 44 10.50 12.99 -27.24
C GLY A 44 11.12 14.39 -27.24
N ALA A 45 10.40 15.41 -26.80
CA ALA A 45 10.95 16.75 -26.58
C ALA A 45 11.89 16.77 -25.36
N LYS A 46 12.88 17.67 -25.40
CA LYS A 46 13.72 18.00 -24.25
C LYS A 46 13.52 19.45 -23.91
N VAL A 47 13.17 19.74 -22.67
CA VAL A 47 12.87 21.10 -22.21
C VAL A 47 13.81 21.46 -21.07
N THR A 48 14.33 22.70 -21.11
CA THR A 48 15.17 23.22 -20.05
C THR A 48 14.65 24.59 -19.63
N TYR A 49 14.50 24.81 -18.33
CA TYR A 49 14.20 26.10 -17.76
C TYR A 49 15.42 26.55 -16.95
N GLU A 50 15.99 27.70 -17.28
CA GLU A 50 17.20 28.21 -16.64
C GLU A 50 17.08 29.68 -16.27
N GLY A 51 17.66 30.05 -15.15
CA GLY A 51 17.72 31.40 -14.65
C GLY A 51 18.22 31.46 -13.22
N GLU A 52 17.86 32.53 -12.54
CA GLU A 52 18.26 32.75 -11.14
C GLU A 52 17.04 33.06 -10.26
N ILE A 53 17.09 32.58 -9.04
CA ILE A 53 16.14 32.98 -7.99
C ILE A 53 16.83 34.01 -7.10
N GLU A 54 16.16 35.13 -6.82
CA GLU A 54 16.59 36.14 -5.85
C GLU A 54 15.51 36.22 -4.75
N PRO A 55 15.72 35.58 -3.57
CA PRO A 55 14.72 35.60 -2.53
C PRO A 55 14.67 36.97 -1.84
N ALA A 56 13.45 37.37 -1.44
CA ALA A 56 13.24 38.62 -0.69
C ALA A 56 13.48 38.42 0.84
N GLN A 57 13.57 37.19 1.30
CA GLN A 57 13.74 36.84 2.71
C GLN A 57 14.84 35.79 2.86
N THR A 58 15.49 35.78 4.01
CA THR A 58 16.43 34.72 4.39
C THR A 58 15.70 33.65 5.18
N GLY A 59 15.92 32.39 4.85
CA GLY A 59 15.36 31.25 5.58
C GLY A 59 15.18 30.00 4.74
N GLU A 60 14.46 29.04 5.29
CA GLU A 60 14.14 27.80 4.62
C GLU A 60 12.93 27.98 3.69
N PHE A 61 13.18 27.88 2.42
CA PHE A 61 12.14 27.85 1.38
C PHE A 61 11.72 26.40 1.14
N LYS A 62 10.42 26.14 1.07
CA LYS A 62 9.85 24.85 0.71
C LYS A 62 9.39 24.89 -0.74
N PHE A 63 9.85 23.93 -1.52
CA PHE A 63 9.50 23.81 -2.93
C PHE A 63 8.56 22.63 -3.17
N ILE A 64 7.63 22.80 -4.08
CA ILE A 64 6.76 21.75 -4.59
C ILE A 64 6.98 21.63 -6.08
N LEU A 65 7.53 20.50 -6.50
CA LEU A 65 7.66 20.13 -7.91
C LEU A 65 6.50 19.22 -8.28
N TYR A 66 5.74 19.61 -9.31
CA TYR A 66 4.68 18.79 -9.89
C TYR A 66 5.13 18.35 -11.28
N TYR A 67 5.07 17.06 -11.57
CA TYR A 67 5.67 16.53 -12.78
C TYR A 67 4.99 15.28 -13.33
N ALA A 68 5.08 15.14 -14.65
CA ALA A 68 4.95 13.90 -15.40
C ALA A 68 6.02 13.92 -16.50
N GLY A 69 6.47 12.76 -16.95
CA GLY A 69 7.69 12.60 -17.73
C GLY A 69 8.92 12.55 -16.81
N TYR A 70 10.10 12.70 -17.40
CA TYR A 70 11.37 12.71 -16.65
C TYR A 70 11.71 14.14 -16.23
N VAL A 71 12.14 14.33 -15.00
CA VAL A 71 12.48 15.65 -14.46
C VAL A 71 13.70 15.59 -13.54
N LYS A 72 14.53 16.62 -13.62
CA LYS A 72 15.63 16.90 -12.67
C LYS A 72 15.59 18.37 -12.30
N VAL A 73 15.96 18.70 -11.07
CA VAL A 73 16.08 20.09 -10.62
C VAL A 73 17.45 20.31 -10.00
N TYR A 74 18.10 21.39 -10.45
CA TYR A 74 19.37 21.86 -9.91
C TYR A 74 19.15 23.23 -9.26
N LEU A 75 19.65 23.41 -8.06
CA LEU A 75 19.66 24.68 -7.36
C LEU A 75 21.08 24.96 -6.91
N ASN A 76 21.60 26.17 -7.21
CA ASN A 76 23.00 26.50 -6.99
C ASN A 76 23.97 25.49 -7.64
N ASN A 77 23.62 24.99 -8.82
CA ASN A 77 24.34 23.96 -9.60
C ASN A 77 24.41 22.57 -8.91
N GLU A 78 23.72 22.39 -7.79
CA GLU A 78 23.63 21.10 -7.13
C GLU A 78 22.31 20.39 -7.48
N PRO A 79 22.33 19.08 -7.70
CA PRO A 79 21.12 18.31 -8.02
C PRO A 79 20.26 18.13 -6.76
N VAL A 80 19.33 19.04 -6.52
CA VAL A 80 18.40 18.97 -5.38
C VAL A 80 17.26 17.98 -5.62
N VAL A 81 16.93 17.69 -6.86
CA VAL A 81 16.00 16.64 -7.27
C VAL A 81 16.70 15.76 -8.31
N PRO A 82 17.14 14.55 -7.95
CA PRO A 82 17.62 13.56 -8.91
C PRO A 82 16.55 13.19 -9.93
N GLU A 83 16.93 12.52 -10.99
CA GLU A 83 15.95 12.12 -12.01
C GLU A 83 14.79 11.34 -11.41
N ARG A 84 13.57 11.85 -11.70
CA ARG A 84 12.30 11.22 -11.35
C ARG A 84 11.48 11.02 -12.61
N TRP A 85 10.56 10.07 -12.56
CA TRP A 85 9.64 9.81 -13.66
C TRP A 85 8.24 9.49 -13.16
N ARG A 86 7.22 10.02 -13.85
CA ARG A 86 5.83 9.62 -13.69
C ARG A 86 5.11 9.69 -15.03
N THR A 87 4.06 8.87 -15.13
CA THR A 87 3.17 8.88 -16.29
C THR A 87 2.21 10.07 -16.27
N ALA A 88 1.74 10.48 -17.44
CA ALA A 88 0.88 11.66 -17.58
C ALA A 88 -0.49 11.51 -16.92
N TRP A 89 -1.07 10.32 -16.90
CA TRP A 89 -2.39 10.12 -16.25
C TRP A 89 -2.32 10.10 -14.72
N ASN A 90 -1.14 9.92 -14.15
CA ASN A 90 -0.93 9.94 -12.71
C ASN A 90 0.34 10.72 -12.35
N PRO A 91 0.35 12.06 -12.58
CA PRO A 91 1.48 12.90 -12.23
C PRO A 91 1.75 12.88 -10.73
N ASN A 92 2.96 13.25 -10.33
CA ASN A 92 3.36 13.25 -8.93
C ASN A 92 3.81 14.62 -8.45
N SER A 93 3.73 14.85 -7.15
CA SER A 93 4.29 16.01 -6.47
C SER A 93 5.46 15.56 -5.61
N TYR A 94 6.55 16.33 -5.67
CA TYR A 94 7.72 16.11 -4.82
C TYR A 94 8.08 17.38 -4.08
N LYS A 95 8.26 17.27 -2.77
CA LYS A 95 8.60 18.41 -1.90
C LYS A 95 10.07 18.33 -1.51
N PHE A 96 10.75 19.48 -1.59
CA PHE A 96 12.11 19.62 -1.09
C PHE A 96 12.27 21.02 -0.47
N ALA A 97 13.32 21.22 0.30
CA ALA A 97 13.60 22.50 0.96
C ALA A 97 15.03 22.94 0.66
N ALA A 98 15.24 24.24 0.67
CA ALA A 98 16.56 24.84 0.56
C ALA A 98 16.64 26.14 1.38
N HIS A 99 17.77 26.35 2.05
CA HIS A 99 18.05 27.60 2.74
C HIS A 99 18.55 28.63 1.72
N LEU A 100 17.87 29.77 1.61
CA LEU A 100 18.22 30.86 0.72
C LEU A 100 18.41 32.16 1.52
N GLU A 101 19.28 33.04 1.01
CA GLU A 101 19.60 34.31 1.64
C GLU A 101 19.00 35.48 0.83
N ALA A 102 18.35 36.40 1.54
CA ALA A 102 17.73 37.59 0.92
C ALA A 102 18.72 38.36 0.01
N GLY A 103 18.29 38.69 -1.20
CA GLY A 103 19.07 39.43 -2.17
C GLY A 103 20.23 38.67 -2.83
N LYS A 104 20.46 37.42 -2.46
CA LYS A 104 21.50 36.57 -3.06
C LYS A 104 20.89 35.75 -4.22
N ARG A 105 21.40 35.96 -5.41
CA ARG A 105 20.98 35.24 -6.58
C ARG A 105 21.52 33.83 -6.60
N VAL A 106 20.65 32.87 -6.85
CA VAL A 106 20.97 31.45 -6.87
C VAL A 106 20.53 30.85 -8.20
N PRO A 107 21.44 30.23 -8.98
CA PRO A 107 21.08 29.59 -10.23
C PRO A 107 20.03 28.47 -10.00
N LEU A 108 19.01 28.48 -10.87
CA LEU A 108 17.98 27.44 -10.95
C LEU A 108 17.97 26.85 -12.36
N LYS A 109 17.98 25.52 -12.43
CA LYS A 109 17.81 24.80 -13.69
C LYS A 109 16.85 23.63 -13.49
N ILE A 110 15.88 23.51 -14.39
CA ILE A 110 14.96 22.37 -14.48
C ILE A 110 15.18 21.71 -15.84
N GLU A 111 15.47 20.42 -15.84
CA GLU A 111 15.49 19.59 -17.03
C GLU A 111 14.23 18.73 -17.04
N TRP A 112 13.42 18.84 -18.09
CA TRP A 112 12.17 18.11 -18.22
C TRP A 112 12.10 17.44 -19.59
N GLN A 113 11.79 16.15 -19.59
CA GLN A 113 11.58 15.37 -20.80
C GLN A 113 10.17 14.78 -20.75
N PRO A 114 9.21 15.38 -21.46
CA PRO A 114 7.88 14.81 -21.59
C PRO A 114 7.92 13.38 -22.13
N ASP A 115 7.08 12.50 -21.59
CA ASP A 115 7.01 11.10 -21.97
C ASP A 115 5.58 10.77 -22.45
N GLY A 116 5.21 11.32 -23.61
CA GLY A 116 3.91 11.14 -24.21
C GLY A 116 3.34 12.39 -24.86
N GLY A 117 2.09 12.31 -25.34
CA GLY A 117 1.37 13.42 -25.95
C GLY A 117 0.87 14.48 -24.97
N GLN A 118 0.82 14.15 -23.68
CA GLN A 118 0.53 15.05 -22.56
C GLN A 118 1.60 14.87 -21.50
N SER A 119 1.92 15.94 -20.79
CA SER A 119 2.87 15.88 -19.68
C SER A 119 2.74 17.15 -18.84
N TYR A 120 3.36 17.17 -17.66
CA TYR A 120 3.20 18.25 -16.69
C TYR A 120 4.55 18.62 -16.08
N CYS A 121 4.76 19.92 -15.84
CA CYS A 121 5.90 20.42 -15.11
C CYS A 121 5.52 21.72 -14.39
N GLY A 122 5.73 21.77 -13.10
CA GLY A 122 5.48 22.96 -12.30
C GLY A 122 6.41 23.02 -11.12
N LEU A 123 6.87 24.22 -10.77
CA LEU A 123 7.67 24.44 -9.57
C LEU A 123 7.13 25.66 -8.84
N ARG A 124 6.73 25.48 -7.60
CA ARG A 124 6.28 26.54 -6.70
C ARG A 124 7.17 26.57 -5.46
N ALA A 125 7.36 27.78 -4.93
CA ALA A 125 8.08 27.99 -3.69
C ALA A 125 7.15 28.62 -2.65
N LEU A 126 7.24 28.11 -1.42
CA LEU A 126 6.65 28.74 -0.24
C LEU A 126 7.76 29.48 0.49
N THR A 127 7.52 30.74 0.81
CA THR A 127 8.44 31.57 1.58
C THR A 127 8.61 31.03 3.01
N PRO A 128 9.73 31.38 3.68
CA PRO A 128 9.91 31.01 5.08
C PRO A 128 8.75 31.47 5.95
N VAL A 129 8.36 30.62 6.90
CA VAL A 129 7.31 30.95 7.87
C VAL A 129 7.78 32.10 8.75
N ASN A 130 6.95 33.13 8.93
CA ASN A 130 7.24 34.19 9.88
C ASN A 130 7.44 33.60 11.28
N PRO A 131 8.52 33.96 12.00
CA PRO A 131 8.74 33.46 13.37
C PRO A 131 7.54 33.63 14.30
N GLU A 132 6.75 34.67 14.13
CA GLU A 132 5.54 34.92 14.92
C GLU A 132 4.41 33.92 14.63
N GLU A 133 4.43 33.26 13.48
CA GLU A 133 3.48 32.25 13.07
C GLU A 133 3.96 30.82 13.40
N GLN A 134 5.21 30.70 13.82
CA GLN A 134 5.79 29.42 14.22
C GLN A 134 5.05 28.83 15.43
N GLY A 135 4.65 27.57 15.33
CA GLY A 135 3.90 26.90 16.39
C GLY A 135 2.40 27.21 16.42
N LYS A 136 1.89 28.04 15.51
CA LYS A 136 0.44 28.23 15.33
C LYS A 136 -0.12 27.22 14.35
N GLN A 137 -1.31 26.74 14.65
CA GLN A 137 -2.08 25.86 13.77
C GLN A 137 -3.33 26.59 13.31
N SER A 138 -3.58 26.56 12.01
CA SER A 138 -4.79 27.10 11.40
C SER A 138 -5.62 25.97 10.81
N TRP A 139 -6.93 26.01 11.08
CA TRP A 139 -7.89 25.14 10.43
C TRP A 139 -8.72 25.99 9.47
N TRP A 140 -8.79 25.51 8.25
CA TRP A 140 -9.52 26.21 7.20
C TRP A 140 -10.36 25.24 6.39
N SER A 141 -11.53 25.64 6.01
CA SER A 141 -12.39 24.93 5.07
C SER A 141 -12.98 25.93 4.07
N GLU A 142 -13.03 25.55 2.81
CA GLU A 142 -13.65 26.37 1.77
C GLU A 142 -15.16 26.54 2.03
N MET A 143 -15.82 25.50 2.51
CA MET A 143 -17.25 25.51 2.82
C MET A 143 -17.52 24.60 4.02
N THR A 144 -18.12 25.18 5.07
CA THR A 144 -18.57 24.44 6.25
C THR A 144 -19.64 25.23 6.99
N LYS A 145 -20.51 24.52 7.69
CA LYS A 145 -21.55 25.13 8.53
C LYS A 145 -21.05 25.47 9.93
N GLN A 146 -20.04 24.74 10.39
CA GLN A 146 -19.48 24.89 11.74
C GLN A 146 -18.05 24.35 11.77
N LEU A 147 -17.30 24.78 12.78
CA LEU A 147 -16.04 24.17 13.17
C LEU A 147 -16.31 23.23 14.35
N ASP A 148 -16.09 21.95 14.13
CA ASP A 148 -16.27 20.91 15.14
C ASP A 148 -15.04 20.03 15.19
N TYR A 149 -14.49 19.83 16.37
CA TYR A 149 -13.27 19.04 16.52
C TYR A 149 -13.22 18.33 17.88
N TYR A 150 -12.50 17.23 17.90
CA TYR A 150 -12.22 16.45 19.11
C TYR A 150 -10.72 16.46 19.37
N PHE A 151 -10.37 16.68 20.62
CA PHE A 151 -9.00 16.52 21.10
C PHE A 151 -8.89 15.21 21.88
N MET A 152 -8.03 14.31 21.44
CA MET A 152 -7.80 13.03 22.08
C MET A 152 -6.43 13.05 22.77
N ALA A 153 -6.46 13.01 24.11
CA ALA A 153 -5.24 12.87 24.91
C ALA A 153 -4.98 11.40 25.21
N GLY A 154 -3.72 11.04 25.35
CA GLY A 154 -3.29 9.69 25.72
C GLY A 154 -1.90 9.74 26.35
N GLU A 155 -1.51 8.66 27.00
CA GLU A 155 -0.15 8.53 27.57
C GLU A 155 0.88 8.25 26.46
N ASP A 156 0.43 7.62 25.37
CA ASP A 156 1.23 7.32 24.20
C ASP A 156 0.39 7.42 22.91
N MET A 157 1.00 7.16 21.76
CA MET A 157 0.33 7.22 20.46
C MET A 157 -0.72 6.12 20.29
N ASP A 158 -0.54 4.96 20.89
CA ASP A 158 -1.53 3.88 20.85
C ASP A 158 -2.81 4.28 21.60
N ASP A 159 -2.69 4.97 22.75
CA ASP A 159 -3.83 5.51 23.47
C ASP A 159 -4.61 6.55 22.64
N VAL A 160 -3.90 7.42 21.92
CA VAL A 160 -4.52 8.42 21.04
C VAL A 160 -5.28 7.74 19.92
N ILE A 161 -4.73 6.69 19.30
CA ILE A 161 -5.38 5.91 18.26
C ILE A 161 -6.60 5.16 18.82
N SER A 162 -6.50 4.62 20.03
CA SER A 162 -7.62 3.98 20.70
C SER A 162 -8.76 4.97 20.98
N GLY A 163 -8.42 6.18 21.43
CA GLY A 163 -9.38 7.29 21.57
C GLY A 163 -10.07 7.64 20.24
N TYR A 164 -9.30 7.74 19.17
CA TYR A 164 -9.81 7.96 17.82
C TYR A 164 -10.78 6.84 17.39
N ARG A 165 -10.43 5.58 17.60
CA ARG A 165 -11.31 4.44 17.25
C ARG A 165 -12.54 4.34 18.11
N SER A 166 -12.52 4.83 19.34
CA SER A 166 -13.71 4.89 20.17
C SER A 166 -14.78 5.83 19.60
N LEU A 167 -14.36 6.86 18.86
CA LEU A 167 -15.25 7.80 18.17
C LEU A 167 -15.65 7.34 16.77
N THR A 168 -14.72 6.73 16.04
CA THR A 168 -14.90 6.43 14.61
C THR A 168 -15.18 4.96 14.31
N GLY A 169 -15.06 4.09 15.29
CA GLY A 169 -15.32 2.65 15.16
C GLY A 169 -14.05 1.80 15.13
N LYS A 170 -14.19 0.58 15.61
CA LYS A 170 -13.12 -0.41 15.65
C LYS A 170 -12.81 -0.95 14.25
N SER A 171 -11.55 -1.32 14.05
CA SER A 171 -11.14 -2.09 12.88
C SER A 171 -11.40 -3.58 13.14
N PRO A 172 -12.19 -4.28 12.34
CA PRO A 172 -12.48 -5.70 12.57
C PRO A 172 -11.23 -6.58 12.35
N VAL A 173 -11.31 -7.83 12.80
CA VAL A 173 -10.32 -8.84 12.43
C VAL A 173 -10.56 -9.19 10.96
N MET A 174 -9.58 -8.91 10.10
CA MET A 174 -9.66 -9.25 8.69
C MET A 174 -9.71 -10.78 8.49
N PRO A 175 -10.26 -11.27 7.37
CA PRO A 175 -10.18 -12.68 7.06
C PRO A 175 -8.73 -13.16 7.12
N LYS A 176 -8.49 -14.32 7.70
CA LYS A 176 -7.12 -14.85 7.85
C LYS A 176 -6.40 -14.96 6.50
N TRP A 177 -7.12 -15.39 5.46
CA TRP A 177 -6.56 -15.50 4.12
C TRP A 177 -6.06 -14.16 3.55
N ALA A 178 -6.63 -13.04 3.98
CA ALA A 178 -6.19 -11.71 3.56
C ALA A 178 -4.78 -11.36 4.07
N MET A 179 -4.32 -12.01 5.13
CA MET A 179 -2.96 -11.85 5.68
C MET A 179 -1.90 -12.62 4.89
N GLY A 180 -2.30 -13.55 4.02
CA GLY A 180 -1.43 -14.28 3.11
C GLY A 180 -1.04 -13.44 1.89
N PHE A 181 -0.46 -14.10 0.89
CA PHE A 181 -0.03 -13.44 -0.34
C PHE A 181 -1.18 -13.33 -1.34
N TRP A 182 -1.25 -12.18 -2.03
CA TRP A 182 -2.21 -11.89 -3.09
C TRP A 182 -1.48 -11.74 -4.42
N GLN A 183 -1.84 -12.55 -5.38
CA GLN A 183 -1.38 -12.37 -6.76
C GLN A 183 -2.40 -11.57 -7.54
N SER A 184 -1.97 -10.44 -8.05
CA SER A 184 -2.74 -9.54 -8.89
C SER A 184 -1.85 -9.00 -10.02
N ARG A 185 -2.46 -8.59 -11.10
CA ARG A 185 -1.81 -7.79 -12.16
C ARG A 185 -2.86 -7.02 -12.97
N GLU A 186 -2.48 -5.95 -13.58
CA GLU A 186 -3.23 -5.36 -14.67
C GLU A 186 -2.75 -6.00 -15.98
N LYS A 187 -3.50 -6.91 -16.59
CA LYS A 187 -4.64 -7.61 -16.02
C LYS A 187 -4.67 -9.03 -16.57
N TYR A 188 -5.36 -9.91 -15.89
CA TYR A 188 -5.69 -11.22 -16.45
C TYR A 188 -6.81 -11.03 -17.47
N ASN A 189 -6.55 -11.35 -18.72
CA ASN A 189 -7.50 -11.10 -19.81
C ASN A 189 -8.50 -12.23 -20.02
N THR A 190 -8.18 -13.42 -19.52
CA THR A 190 -9.01 -14.62 -19.71
C THR A 190 -9.11 -15.45 -18.45
N GLN A 191 -10.14 -16.25 -18.37
CA GLN A 191 -10.32 -17.27 -17.35
C GLN A 191 -9.12 -18.24 -17.30
N GLU A 192 -8.60 -18.63 -18.47
CA GLU A 192 -7.44 -19.51 -18.59
C GLU A 192 -6.17 -18.88 -17.96
N GLU A 193 -5.91 -17.59 -18.25
CA GLU A 193 -4.77 -16.87 -17.65
C GLU A 193 -4.85 -16.84 -16.12
N MET A 194 -6.03 -16.55 -15.59
CA MET A 194 -6.26 -16.49 -14.16
C MET A 194 -6.01 -17.83 -13.46
N LEU A 195 -6.61 -18.88 -13.98
CA LEU A 195 -6.44 -20.24 -13.46
C LEU A 195 -5.01 -20.75 -13.65
N GLY A 196 -4.38 -20.41 -14.77
CA GLY A 196 -2.99 -20.77 -15.06
C GLY A 196 -2.00 -20.14 -14.09
N ALA A 197 -2.20 -18.88 -13.72
CA ALA A 197 -1.37 -18.21 -12.73
C ALA A 197 -1.49 -18.87 -11.35
N LEU A 198 -2.69 -19.15 -10.89
CA LEU A 198 -2.90 -19.82 -9.60
C LEU A 198 -2.32 -21.25 -9.60
N LYS A 199 -2.54 -21.99 -10.67
CA LYS A 199 -1.93 -23.32 -10.85
C LYS A 199 -0.41 -23.25 -10.82
N GLY A 200 0.18 -22.21 -11.42
CA GLY A 200 1.61 -21.96 -11.39
C GLY A 200 2.20 -21.86 -9.97
N PHE A 201 1.50 -21.19 -9.07
CA PHE A 201 1.86 -21.14 -7.64
C PHE A 201 1.79 -22.52 -7.00
N ARG A 202 0.69 -23.24 -7.20
CA ARG A 202 0.49 -24.57 -6.60
C ARG A 202 1.50 -25.60 -7.11
N ASP A 203 1.78 -25.62 -8.41
CA ASP A 203 2.75 -26.52 -9.01
C ASP A 203 4.18 -26.30 -8.48
N ARG A 204 4.53 -25.04 -8.17
CA ARG A 204 5.84 -24.67 -7.62
C ARG A 204 5.90 -24.71 -6.11
N LYS A 205 4.77 -25.00 -5.45
CA LYS A 205 4.65 -24.98 -3.99
C LYS A 205 5.04 -23.61 -3.39
N ILE A 206 4.62 -22.54 -4.06
CA ILE A 206 4.75 -21.17 -3.58
C ILE A 206 3.42 -20.77 -2.95
N PRO A 207 3.40 -20.34 -1.67
CA PRO A 207 2.16 -20.00 -0.99
C PRO A 207 1.44 -18.83 -1.66
N VAL A 208 0.11 -18.94 -1.73
CA VAL A 208 -0.79 -17.87 -2.17
C VAL A 208 -2.19 -18.13 -1.63
N ASP A 209 -2.89 -17.08 -1.21
CA ASP A 209 -4.27 -17.17 -0.73
C ASP A 209 -5.28 -16.49 -1.63
N ASN A 210 -4.91 -15.41 -2.32
CA ASN A 210 -5.86 -14.59 -3.05
C ASN A 210 -5.36 -14.36 -4.48
N ILE A 211 -6.23 -14.62 -5.44
CA ILE A 211 -6.01 -14.21 -6.83
C ILE A 211 -7.02 -13.12 -7.20
N VAL A 212 -6.56 -12.07 -7.86
CA VAL A 212 -7.34 -10.86 -8.06
C VAL A 212 -7.62 -10.63 -9.53
N LEU A 213 -8.88 -10.40 -9.87
CA LEU A 213 -9.31 -10.00 -11.20
C LEU A 213 -9.55 -8.49 -11.23
N ASP A 214 -8.74 -7.81 -12.03
CA ASP A 214 -8.80 -6.36 -12.25
C ASP A 214 -9.91 -6.01 -13.25
N TRP A 215 -9.97 -4.74 -13.63
CA TRP A 215 -10.99 -4.20 -14.53
C TRP A 215 -10.97 -4.85 -15.91
N ASN A 216 -12.04 -4.57 -16.72
CA ASN A 216 -12.19 -5.01 -18.11
C ASN A 216 -12.46 -6.51 -18.30
N HIS A 217 -13.03 -7.17 -17.29
CA HIS A 217 -13.54 -8.54 -17.45
C HIS A 217 -14.94 -8.60 -18.09
N TRP A 218 -15.57 -7.45 -18.23
CA TRP A 218 -16.88 -7.26 -18.88
C TRP A 218 -16.75 -7.06 -20.39
N PRO A 219 -17.87 -7.13 -21.14
CA PRO A 219 -17.88 -6.72 -22.55
C PRO A 219 -17.44 -5.27 -22.73
N GLU A 220 -16.71 -4.96 -23.78
CA GLU A 220 -16.07 -3.65 -23.99
C GLU A 220 -17.02 -2.46 -23.77
N ASN A 221 -18.27 -2.58 -24.21
CA ASN A 221 -19.29 -1.51 -24.14
C ASN A 221 -20.15 -1.56 -22.85
N ALA A 222 -19.79 -2.37 -21.86
CA ALA A 222 -20.68 -2.71 -20.76
C ALA A 222 -20.06 -2.48 -19.37
N TRP A 223 -19.18 -1.48 -19.22
CA TRP A 223 -18.65 -1.11 -17.91
C TRP A 223 -19.79 -0.77 -16.94
N GLY A 224 -19.81 -1.43 -15.78
CA GLY A 224 -20.86 -1.29 -14.78
C GLY A 224 -22.01 -2.29 -14.90
N SER A 225 -22.04 -3.13 -15.93
CA SER A 225 -23.05 -4.20 -16.07
C SER A 225 -22.86 -5.33 -15.06
N HIS A 226 -21.68 -5.46 -14.47
CA HIS A 226 -21.27 -6.57 -13.61
C HIS A 226 -21.38 -7.94 -14.30
N GLU A 227 -21.27 -7.95 -15.62
CA GLU A 227 -21.24 -9.16 -16.43
C GLU A 227 -19.82 -9.50 -16.85
N PHE A 228 -19.60 -10.75 -17.23
CA PHE A 228 -18.34 -11.20 -17.80
C PHE A 228 -18.44 -11.28 -19.32
N ASP A 229 -17.37 -10.91 -20.01
CA ASP A 229 -17.24 -11.16 -21.44
C ASP A 229 -17.17 -12.67 -21.70
N LYS A 230 -18.14 -13.20 -22.43
CA LYS A 230 -18.31 -14.66 -22.61
C LYS A 230 -17.19 -15.31 -23.42
N ALA A 231 -16.54 -14.56 -24.30
CA ALA A 231 -15.44 -15.10 -25.09
C ALA A 231 -14.18 -15.30 -24.23
N ARG A 232 -13.94 -14.39 -23.29
CA ARG A 232 -12.76 -14.40 -22.43
C ARG A 232 -12.99 -15.14 -21.10
N PHE A 233 -14.20 -15.06 -20.58
CA PHE A 233 -14.63 -15.71 -19.33
C PHE A 233 -15.90 -16.54 -19.62
N PRO A 234 -15.78 -17.70 -20.28
CA PRO A 234 -16.93 -18.47 -20.75
C PRO A 234 -17.78 -19.03 -19.62
N ASP A 235 -17.19 -19.33 -18.45
CA ASP A 235 -17.90 -19.88 -17.31
C ASP A 235 -17.32 -19.31 -16.00
N PRO A 236 -17.76 -18.12 -15.56
CA PRO A 236 -17.26 -17.49 -14.36
C PRO A 236 -17.47 -18.32 -13.09
N LYS A 237 -18.60 -19.04 -12.99
CA LYS A 237 -18.88 -19.92 -11.84
C LYS A 237 -17.86 -21.05 -11.76
N ALA A 238 -17.57 -21.72 -12.88
CA ALA A 238 -16.55 -22.76 -12.93
C ALA A 238 -15.16 -22.21 -12.59
N MET A 239 -14.84 -20.99 -13.04
CA MET A 239 -13.59 -20.31 -12.70
C MET A 239 -13.45 -20.13 -11.20
N VAL A 240 -14.46 -19.57 -10.54
CA VAL A 240 -14.42 -19.35 -9.08
C VAL A 240 -14.38 -20.69 -8.33
N ASP A 241 -15.15 -21.67 -8.75
CA ASP A 241 -15.14 -23.01 -8.16
C ASP A 241 -13.76 -23.67 -8.29
N SER A 242 -13.09 -23.51 -9.42
CA SER A 242 -11.71 -23.99 -9.62
C SER A 242 -10.69 -23.27 -8.72
N ILE A 243 -10.85 -21.96 -8.53
CA ILE A 243 -10.01 -21.19 -7.60
C ILE A 243 -10.20 -21.72 -6.19
N HIS A 244 -11.43 -21.93 -5.74
CA HIS A 244 -11.73 -22.49 -4.42
C HIS A 244 -11.20 -23.93 -4.28
N ALA A 245 -11.31 -24.74 -5.33
CA ALA A 245 -10.76 -26.10 -5.34
C ALA A 245 -9.23 -26.13 -5.22
N MET A 246 -8.55 -25.11 -5.67
CA MET A 246 -7.11 -24.89 -5.47
C MET A 246 -6.79 -24.19 -4.15
N HIS A 247 -7.76 -24.08 -3.26
CA HIS A 247 -7.61 -23.49 -1.92
C HIS A 247 -7.17 -22.01 -1.93
N ALA A 248 -7.70 -21.24 -2.87
CA ALA A 248 -7.50 -19.80 -2.92
C ALA A 248 -8.84 -19.08 -2.87
N ARG A 249 -8.77 -17.78 -2.63
CA ARG A 249 -9.91 -16.85 -2.66
C ARG A 249 -9.81 -15.98 -3.91
N MET A 250 -10.91 -15.35 -4.26
CA MET A 250 -10.97 -14.43 -5.40
C MET A 250 -11.50 -13.07 -4.99
N MET A 251 -10.71 -12.05 -5.28
CA MET A 251 -11.11 -10.65 -5.20
C MET A 251 -11.41 -10.14 -6.62
N ILE A 252 -12.44 -9.33 -6.77
CA ILE A 252 -12.83 -8.74 -8.05
C ILE A 252 -12.89 -7.21 -7.96
N SER A 253 -12.41 -6.56 -9.02
CA SER A 253 -12.48 -5.10 -9.16
C SER A 253 -13.91 -4.65 -9.47
N VAL A 254 -14.42 -3.70 -8.69
CA VAL A 254 -15.73 -3.09 -8.85
C VAL A 254 -15.59 -1.58 -8.77
N TRP A 255 -15.69 -0.94 -9.92
CA TRP A 255 -15.67 0.52 -10.01
C TRP A 255 -17.06 1.10 -9.76
N PRO A 256 -17.17 2.28 -9.16
CA PRO A 256 -18.45 3.01 -9.05
C PRO A 256 -18.82 3.74 -10.36
N LYS A 257 -18.42 3.20 -11.50
CA LYS A 257 -18.52 3.75 -12.84
C LYS A 257 -19.44 2.92 -13.72
N PHE A 258 -20.25 3.61 -14.53
CA PHE A 258 -21.25 2.98 -15.37
C PHE A 258 -21.28 3.62 -16.74
N TYR A 259 -21.25 2.81 -17.81
CA TYR A 259 -21.54 3.31 -19.16
C TYR A 259 -23.03 3.56 -19.31
N VAL A 260 -23.39 4.68 -19.95
CA VAL A 260 -24.78 5.17 -20.04
C VAL A 260 -25.73 4.17 -20.73
N THR A 261 -25.20 3.25 -21.53
CA THR A 261 -25.99 2.22 -22.24
C THR A 261 -26.33 1.02 -21.37
N THR A 262 -25.76 0.89 -20.19
CA THR A 262 -26.03 -0.25 -19.30
C THR A 262 -27.37 -0.09 -18.57
N GLU A 263 -28.05 -1.19 -18.32
CA GLU A 263 -29.27 -1.18 -17.51
C GLU A 263 -28.97 -0.70 -16.08
N HIS A 264 -27.82 -1.03 -15.53
CA HIS A 264 -27.40 -0.57 -14.21
C HIS A 264 -27.25 0.96 -14.13
N PHE A 265 -26.73 1.61 -15.17
CA PHE A 265 -26.72 3.08 -15.23
C PHE A 265 -28.13 3.65 -15.17
N LYS A 266 -29.05 3.09 -15.96
CA LYS A 266 -30.45 3.57 -16.06
C LYS A 266 -31.17 3.46 -14.72
N GLU A 267 -30.94 2.40 -13.96
CA GLU A 267 -31.52 2.22 -12.63
C GLU A 267 -31.11 3.35 -11.67
N PHE A 268 -29.85 3.79 -11.68
CA PHE A 268 -29.40 4.93 -10.90
C PHE A 268 -29.95 6.24 -11.45
N ASP A 269 -29.90 6.43 -12.74
CA ASP A 269 -30.26 7.69 -13.40
C ASP A 269 -31.75 8.02 -13.24
N GLU A 270 -32.62 7.04 -13.37
CA GLU A 270 -34.07 7.17 -13.17
C GLU A 270 -34.45 7.64 -11.77
N ASN A 271 -33.61 7.37 -10.77
CA ASN A 271 -33.81 7.78 -9.38
C ASN A 271 -33.04 9.06 -9.01
N GLY A 272 -32.31 9.65 -9.95
CA GLY A 272 -31.50 10.84 -9.70
C GLY A 272 -30.23 10.57 -8.89
N TRP A 273 -29.73 9.34 -8.90
CA TRP A 273 -28.57 8.90 -8.13
C TRP A 273 -27.27 8.84 -8.93
N MET A 274 -27.28 9.35 -10.16
CA MET A 274 -26.10 9.39 -11.03
C MET A 274 -25.58 10.82 -11.15
N TYR A 275 -24.27 11.03 -10.97
CA TYR A 275 -23.67 12.32 -11.25
C TYR A 275 -23.78 12.65 -12.74
N GLN A 276 -24.23 13.87 -13.05
CA GLN A 276 -24.67 14.23 -14.41
C GLN A 276 -23.63 14.98 -15.24
N GLN A 277 -22.62 15.60 -14.61
CA GLN A 277 -21.76 16.52 -15.32
C GLN A 277 -20.93 15.84 -16.42
N SER A 278 -20.44 14.64 -16.17
CA SER A 278 -19.68 13.88 -17.19
C SER A 278 -20.53 13.57 -18.43
N VAL A 279 -21.81 13.28 -18.24
CA VAL A 279 -22.75 12.99 -19.32
C VAL A 279 -23.10 14.27 -20.09
N LYS A 280 -23.39 15.37 -19.38
CA LYS A 280 -23.68 16.68 -19.99
C LYS A 280 -22.51 17.19 -20.83
N ASP A 281 -21.31 17.01 -20.36
CA ASP A 281 -20.09 17.41 -21.07
C ASP A 281 -19.67 16.40 -22.14
N SER A 282 -20.44 15.34 -22.32
CA SER A 282 -20.14 14.27 -23.28
C SER A 282 -18.73 13.70 -23.15
N LEU A 283 -18.27 13.53 -21.89
CA LEU A 283 -16.97 12.93 -21.64
C LEU A 283 -16.93 11.50 -22.17
N LYS A 284 -15.82 11.19 -22.83
CA LYS A 284 -15.57 9.84 -23.38
C LYS A 284 -14.52 9.12 -22.57
N ASP A 285 -14.76 7.86 -22.33
CA ASP A 285 -13.79 6.96 -21.74
C ASP A 285 -12.63 6.65 -22.69
N TRP A 286 -11.53 6.11 -22.15
CA TRP A 286 -10.34 5.75 -22.93
C TRP A 286 -10.47 4.38 -23.64
N VAL A 287 -11.53 3.63 -23.36
CA VAL A 287 -11.76 2.30 -23.90
C VAL A 287 -12.42 2.37 -25.26
N GLY A 288 -11.91 1.59 -26.23
CA GLY A 288 -12.48 1.46 -27.57
C GLY A 288 -12.66 2.80 -28.29
N PRO A 289 -13.83 3.05 -28.89
CA PRO A 289 -14.10 4.33 -29.57
C PRO A 289 -14.35 5.49 -28.58
N GLY A 290 -14.44 5.20 -27.27
CA GLY A 290 -14.84 6.12 -26.21
C GLY A 290 -16.34 6.05 -25.89
N TYR A 291 -16.68 5.59 -24.70
CA TYR A 291 -18.06 5.43 -24.23
C TYR A 291 -18.38 6.53 -23.22
N HIS A 292 -19.62 7.04 -23.24
CA HIS A 292 -20.11 7.99 -22.25
C HIS A 292 -20.42 7.27 -20.94
N TYR A 293 -20.15 7.92 -19.82
CA TYR A 293 -20.20 7.28 -18.52
C TYR A 293 -20.56 8.27 -17.39
N GLY A 294 -20.97 7.70 -16.27
CA GLY A 294 -21.16 8.44 -15.03
C GLY A 294 -20.75 7.60 -13.82
N PHE A 295 -20.63 8.26 -12.68
CA PHE A 295 -20.41 7.65 -11.38
C PHE A 295 -21.67 7.85 -10.53
N TYR A 296 -22.05 6.84 -9.72
CA TYR A 296 -23.22 6.97 -8.86
C TYR A 296 -22.90 7.80 -7.60
N ASP A 297 -23.94 8.40 -7.03
CA ASP A 297 -23.84 9.18 -5.78
C ASP A 297 -23.84 8.27 -4.57
N ALA A 298 -22.65 7.93 -4.05
CA ALA A 298 -22.52 7.07 -2.87
C ALA A 298 -22.99 7.74 -1.57
N TYR A 299 -23.25 9.05 -1.57
CA TYR A 299 -23.79 9.74 -0.39
C TYR A 299 -25.29 9.46 -0.18
N ASP A 300 -25.99 9.00 -1.21
CA ASP A 300 -27.39 8.59 -1.07
C ASP A 300 -27.47 7.15 -0.53
N PRO A 301 -28.14 6.91 0.61
CA PRO A 301 -28.22 5.57 1.19
C PRO A 301 -28.99 4.56 0.33
N ASP A 302 -29.96 4.99 -0.46
CA ASP A 302 -30.69 4.09 -1.36
C ASP A 302 -29.88 3.77 -2.60
N ALA A 303 -29.08 4.71 -3.08
CA ALA A 303 -28.11 4.47 -4.15
C ALA A 303 -27.05 3.44 -3.72
N ARG A 304 -26.55 3.52 -2.48
CA ARG A 304 -25.63 2.50 -1.93
C ARG A 304 -26.29 1.11 -1.89
N LYS A 305 -27.55 1.04 -1.47
CA LYS A 305 -28.30 -0.24 -1.47
C LYS A 305 -28.46 -0.81 -2.86
N LEU A 306 -28.73 0.03 -3.86
CA LEU A 306 -28.80 -0.39 -5.25
C LEU A 306 -27.44 -0.90 -5.75
N PHE A 307 -26.36 -0.21 -5.45
CA PHE A 307 -25.02 -0.63 -5.82
C PHE A 307 -24.69 -2.03 -5.27
N TRP A 308 -24.94 -2.25 -3.98
CA TRP A 308 -24.77 -3.59 -3.39
C TRP A 308 -25.68 -4.63 -4.02
N LYS A 309 -26.95 -4.29 -4.28
CA LYS A 309 -27.90 -5.20 -4.93
C LYS A 309 -27.37 -5.69 -6.27
N GLN A 310 -26.84 -4.79 -7.10
CA GLN A 310 -26.25 -5.14 -8.40
C GLN A 310 -25.05 -6.08 -8.24
N MET A 311 -24.14 -5.79 -7.29
CA MET A 311 -23.01 -6.67 -6.98
C MET A 311 -23.48 -8.03 -6.45
N TYR A 312 -24.46 -8.03 -5.57
CA TYR A 312 -25.02 -9.24 -4.97
C TYR A 312 -25.65 -10.15 -6.01
N GLU A 313 -26.45 -9.62 -6.92
CA GLU A 313 -27.13 -10.41 -7.95
C GLU A 313 -26.18 -11.00 -9.00
N HIS A 314 -25.10 -10.29 -9.33
CA HIS A 314 -24.20 -10.67 -10.43
C HIS A 314 -22.94 -11.40 -9.98
N TYR A 315 -22.34 -11.02 -8.86
CA TYR A 315 -21.06 -11.55 -8.42
C TYR A 315 -21.13 -12.48 -7.22
N TYR A 316 -21.98 -12.15 -6.25
CA TYR A 316 -22.02 -12.92 -5.00
C TYR A 316 -22.35 -14.39 -5.18
N PRO A 317 -23.33 -14.78 -6.04
CA PRO A 317 -23.68 -16.20 -6.29
C PRO A 317 -22.54 -17.00 -6.93
N LEU A 318 -21.57 -16.34 -7.53
CA LEU A 318 -20.39 -16.99 -8.11
C LEU A 318 -19.42 -17.47 -7.02
N GLY A 319 -19.53 -16.93 -5.80
CA GLY A 319 -18.64 -17.24 -4.69
C GLY A 319 -17.48 -16.25 -4.54
N ILE A 320 -17.57 -15.06 -5.10
CA ILE A 320 -16.56 -14.01 -4.93
C ILE A 320 -16.34 -13.72 -3.45
N ASP A 321 -15.08 -13.59 -3.04
CA ASP A 321 -14.68 -13.50 -1.63
C ASP A 321 -14.42 -12.08 -1.14
N ALA A 322 -14.05 -11.17 -2.01
CA ALA A 322 -13.66 -9.80 -1.64
C ALA A 322 -13.86 -8.82 -2.79
N TRP A 323 -13.89 -7.53 -2.45
CA TRP A 323 -14.25 -6.45 -3.34
C TRP A 323 -13.13 -5.41 -3.44
N TRP A 324 -12.69 -5.14 -4.65
CA TRP A 324 -11.70 -4.11 -4.93
C TRP A 324 -12.40 -2.88 -5.50
N MET A 325 -12.50 -1.84 -4.67
CA MET A 325 -13.19 -0.59 -4.98
C MET A 325 -12.19 0.41 -5.57
N ASP A 326 -11.84 0.22 -6.83
CA ASP A 326 -10.94 1.12 -7.53
C ASP A 326 -11.63 2.44 -7.90
N ALA A 327 -10.85 3.49 -8.11
CA ALA A 327 -11.31 4.82 -8.51
C ALA A 327 -12.37 5.47 -7.58
N SER A 328 -12.38 5.08 -6.31
CA SER A 328 -13.37 5.54 -5.31
C SER A 328 -13.00 6.85 -4.61
N GLU A 329 -12.25 7.73 -5.26
CA GLU A 329 -11.97 9.11 -4.80
C GLU A 329 -13.22 10.03 -4.84
N PRO A 330 -14.13 10.07 -5.81
CA PRO A 330 -14.22 9.31 -7.07
C PRO A 330 -13.38 9.91 -8.19
N ASN A 331 -12.68 9.07 -8.93
CA ASN A 331 -11.88 9.50 -10.06
C ASN A 331 -12.70 9.46 -11.37
N VAL A 332 -13.58 10.44 -11.52
CA VAL A 332 -14.45 10.53 -12.72
C VAL A 332 -13.61 10.83 -13.96
N ARG A 333 -12.56 11.62 -13.82
CA ARG A 333 -11.62 11.96 -14.90
C ARG A 333 -10.24 12.21 -14.36
N ASP A 334 -9.23 11.62 -15.00
CA ASP A 334 -7.83 11.83 -14.64
C ASP A 334 -7.38 13.27 -14.89
N CYS A 335 -6.41 13.73 -14.11
CA CYS A 335 -5.70 15.01 -14.30
C CYS A 335 -6.62 16.22 -14.45
N THR A 336 -7.75 16.21 -13.76
CA THR A 336 -8.74 17.26 -13.78
C THR A 336 -8.45 18.28 -12.67
N ASP A 337 -8.59 19.57 -12.96
CA ASP A 337 -8.49 20.60 -11.93
C ASP A 337 -9.58 20.41 -10.85
N LEU A 338 -9.29 20.91 -9.65
CA LEU A 338 -10.15 20.66 -8.49
C LEU A 338 -11.58 21.16 -8.67
N GLU A 339 -11.76 22.35 -9.27
CA GLU A 339 -13.10 22.93 -9.47
C GLU A 339 -13.94 22.07 -10.42
N TYR A 340 -13.31 21.61 -11.52
CA TYR A 340 -14.02 20.72 -12.43
C TYR A 340 -14.27 19.35 -11.81
N ARG A 341 -13.36 18.84 -11.00
CA ARG A 341 -13.56 17.60 -10.26
C ARG A 341 -14.76 17.68 -9.31
N LYS A 342 -14.91 18.81 -8.59
CA LYS A 342 -16.10 19.06 -7.75
C LYS A 342 -17.39 19.07 -8.58
N ALA A 343 -17.35 19.68 -9.76
CA ALA A 343 -18.51 19.67 -10.67
C ALA A 343 -18.87 18.27 -11.15
N LEU A 344 -17.86 17.44 -11.46
CA LEU A 344 -18.04 16.04 -11.89
C LEU A 344 -18.61 15.15 -10.79
N CYS A 345 -18.36 15.47 -9.52
CA CYS A 345 -18.69 14.63 -8.36
C CYS A 345 -19.84 15.20 -7.52
N GLY A 346 -20.73 15.98 -8.12
CA GLY A 346 -21.82 16.57 -7.37
C GLY A 346 -22.91 17.17 -8.24
N PRO A 347 -23.95 17.78 -7.58
CA PRO A 347 -24.14 17.81 -6.14
C PRO A 347 -24.41 16.41 -5.57
N THR A 348 -24.04 16.21 -4.29
CA THR A 348 -24.30 14.97 -3.57
C THR A 348 -25.68 15.01 -2.89
N ALA A 349 -26.17 13.87 -2.45
CA ALA A 349 -27.41 13.78 -1.66
C ALA A 349 -27.37 14.61 -0.36
N LEU A 350 -26.16 14.87 0.17
CA LEU A 350 -25.98 15.66 1.39
C LEU A 350 -25.79 17.15 1.12
N GLY A 351 -25.52 17.55 -0.12
CA GLY A 351 -25.27 18.93 -0.50
C GLY A 351 -24.12 19.11 -1.48
N SER A 352 -23.50 20.28 -1.45
CA SER A 352 -22.39 20.62 -2.37
C SER A 352 -21.21 19.68 -2.26
N SER A 353 -20.63 19.31 -3.39
CA SER A 353 -19.38 18.56 -3.43
C SER A 353 -18.20 19.33 -2.81
N THR A 354 -18.24 20.66 -2.78
CA THR A 354 -17.25 21.45 -2.04
C THR A 354 -17.21 21.09 -0.55
N GLU A 355 -18.35 20.76 0.04
CA GLU A 355 -18.45 20.36 1.46
C GLU A 355 -18.18 18.85 1.65
N PHE A 356 -18.68 18.00 0.75
CA PHE A 356 -18.72 16.54 0.97
C PHE A 356 -17.78 15.72 0.06
N PHE A 357 -16.96 16.33 -0.73
CA PHE A 357 -16.17 15.70 -1.77
C PHE A 357 -15.27 14.53 -1.26
N ASN A 358 -14.64 14.69 -0.10
CA ASN A 358 -13.57 13.79 0.34
C ASN A 358 -14.02 12.46 0.96
N ALA A 359 -15.30 12.31 1.29
CA ALA A 359 -15.79 11.14 2.04
C ALA A 359 -16.41 10.05 1.15
N TYR A 360 -16.27 10.14 -0.16
CA TYR A 360 -16.90 9.20 -1.10
C TYR A 360 -16.53 7.74 -0.81
N ALA A 361 -15.24 7.46 -0.62
CA ALA A 361 -14.77 6.10 -0.34
C ALA A 361 -15.38 5.53 0.95
N LEU A 362 -15.53 6.35 1.97
CA LEU A 362 -16.18 5.96 3.22
C LEU A 362 -17.64 5.54 2.98
N MET A 363 -18.38 6.35 2.22
CA MET A 363 -19.79 6.07 1.92
C MET A 363 -19.94 4.82 1.06
N ASN A 364 -19.09 4.67 0.04
CA ASN A 364 -19.10 3.49 -0.81
C ASN A 364 -18.77 2.21 -0.02
N ALA A 365 -17.78 2.28 0.86
CA ALA A 365 -17.41 1.16 1.74
C ALA A 365 -18.56 0.79 2.70
N GLU A 366 -19.22 1.76 3.30
CA GLU A 366 -20.39 1.55 4.16
C GLU A 366 -21.47 0.76 3.42
N GLY A 367 -21.80 1.15 2.20
CA GLY A 367 -22.82 0.48 1.40
C GLY A 367 -22.53 -0.99 1.14
N ILE A 368 -21.28 -1.32 0.79
CA ILE A 368 -20.87 -2.70 0.52
C ILE A 368 -20.79 -3.51 1.81
N TYR A 369 -20.20 -2.95 2.86
CA TYR A 369 -20.06 -3.63 4.16
C TYR A 369 -21.42 -3.97 4.77
N ASP A 370 -22.31 -2.99 4.87
CA ASP A 370 -23.64 -3.18 5.42
C ASP A 370 -24.49 -4.10 4.53
N GLY A 371 -24.35 -3.97 3.22
CA GLY A 371 -25.05 -4.82 2.25
C GLY A 371 -24.67 -6.28 2.42
N GLN A 372 -23.39 -6.60 2.43
CA GLN A 372 -22.93 -8.00 2.59
C GLN A 372 -23.29 -8.54 3.96
N ARG A 373 -23.08 -7.81 5.04
CA ARG A 373 -23.48 -8.25 6.38
C ARG A 373 -24.97 -8.48 6.51
N GLY A 374 -25.77 -7.71 5.78
CA GLY A 374 -27.22 -7.87 5.76
C GLY A 374 -27.71 -9.16 5.09
N VAL A 375 -26.96 -9.68 4.12
CA VAL A 375 -27.32 -10.92 3.39
C VAL A 375 -26.58 -12.16 3.91
N ASP A 376 -25.35 -11.98 4.41
CA ASP A 376 -24.55 -13.06 4.95
C ASP A 376 -23.65 -12.55 6.08
N ASN A 377 -24.14 -12.62 7.31
CA ASN A 377 -23.41 -12.19 8.50
C ASN A 377 -22.37 -13.24 8.97
N ASN A 378 -22.24 -14.35 8.24
CA ASN A 378 -21.32 -15.45 8.56
C ASN A 378 -20.02 -15.40 7.76
N LYS A 379 -19.90 -14.49 6.80
CA LYS A 379 -18.71 -14.32 5.98
C LYS A 379 -18.10 -12.95 6.24
N ARG A 380 -16.83 -12.89 6.62
CA ARG A 380 -16.13 -11.63 6.82
C ARG A 380 -16.09 -10.84 5.52
N VAL A 381 -16.51 -9.59 5.59
CA VAL A 381 -16.39 -8.62 4.50
C VAL A 381 -14.92 -8.24 4.36
N PHE A 382 -14.45 -8.10 3.12
CA PHE A 382 -13.12 -7.58 2.86
C PHE A 382 -13.13 -6.66 1.63
N LEU A 383 -12.69 -5.43 1.85
CA LEU A 383 -12.67 -4.36 0.85
C LEU A 383 -11.26 -3.81 0.69
N LEU A 384 -10.93 -3.40 -0.52
CA LEU A 384 -9.72 -2.66 -0.84
C LEU A 384 -10.10 -1.38 -1.59
N THR A 385 -9.66 -0.21 -1.14
CA THR A 385 -9.96 1.08 -1.78
C THR A 385 -8.72 1.95 -1.92
N ARG A 386 -8.69 2.76 -2.99
CA ARG A 386 -7.55 3.65 -3.30
C ARG A 386 -7.55 4.94 -2.48
N SER A 387 -8.61 5.27 -1.81
CA SER A 387 -8.73 6.48 -1.00
C SER A 387 -9.30 6.17 0.38
N GLY A 388 -9.00 7.04 1.35
CA GLY A 388 -9.43 6.88 2.72
C GLY A 388 -10.06 8.14 3.28
N PHE A 389 -10.86 7.96 4.33
CA PHE A 389 -11.42 9.04 5.13
C PHE A 389 -11.58 8.54 6.57
N ALA A 390 -11.70 9.47 7.51
CA ALA A 390 -11.85 9.14 8.93
C ALA A 390 -12.99 8.14 9.17
N GLY A 391 -12.70 7.04 9.84
CA GLY A 391 -13.68 5.99 10.13
C GLY A 391 -13.73 4.83 9.12
N LEU A 392 -12.97 4.90 8.03
CA LEU A 392 -12.97 3.85 7.00
C LEU A 392 -12.63 2.46 7.56
N GLN A 393 -11.78 2.39 8.58
CA GLN A 393 -11.34 1.12 9.19
C GLN A 393 -12.50 0.26 9.70
N ARG A 394 -13.62 0.86 10.12
CA ARG A 394 -14.77 0.12 10.68
C ARG A 394 -15.50 -0.74 9.65
N TYR A 395 -15.33 -0.46 8.36
CA TYR A 395 -15.99 -1.18 7.26
C TYR A 395 -15.12 -2.29 6.65
N SER A 396 -14.23 -2.87 7.42
CA SER A 396 -13.37 -3.96 6.96
C SER A 396 -12.59 -3.61 5.70
N THR A 397 -12.08 -2.38 5.65
CA THR A 397 -11.50 -1.81 4.44
C THR A 397 -10.01 -1.58 4.60
N ALA A 398 -9.25 -2.13 3.66
CA ALA A 398 -7.84 -1.86 3.46
C ALA A 398 -7.67 -0.76 2.41
N THR A 399 -6.51 -0.10 2.45
CA THR A 399 -6.12 0.92 1.46
C THR A 399 -4.83 0.53 0.75
N TRP A 400 -4.64 1.06 -0.45
CA TRP A 400 -3.35 1.00 -1.13
C TRP A 400 -3.00 2.36 -1.72
N SER A 401 -1.75 2.54 -2.08
CA SER A 401 -1.18 3.84 -2.50
C SER A 401 -1.44 4.23 -3.96
N GLY A 402 -2.28 3.46 -4.68
CA GLY A 402 -2.66 3.78 -6.06
C GLY A 402 -1.59 3.45 -7.11
N ASP A 403 -1.69 4.11 -8.24
CA ASP A 403 -0.91 3.85 -9.46
C ASP A 403 0.50 4.47 -9.37
N ILE A 404 1.30 4.00 -8.42
CA ILE A 404 2.67 4.46 -8.21
C ILE A 404 3.61 3.99 -9.33
N GLY A 405 4.76 4.64 -9.48
CA GLY A 405 5.73 4.29 -10.51
C GLY A 405 6.59 3.08 -10.15
N THR A 406 6.96 2.32 -11.16
CA THR A 406 7.96 1.23 -11.03
C THR A 406 9.35 1.85 -10.98
N ARG A 407 9.65 2.49 -9.84
CA ARG A 407 10.84 3.27 -9.61
C ARG A 407 11.33 3.12 -8.17
N TRP A 408 12.63 3.26 -7.98
CA TRP A 408 13.26 3.21 -6.65
C TRP A 408 12.77 4.32 -5.72
N GLU A 409 12.60 5.55 -6.24
CA GLU A 409 12.05 6.65 -5.45
C GLU A 409 10.60 6.44 -5.03
N ASP A 410 9.80 5.79 -5.86
CA ASP A 410 8.41 5.41 -5.50
C ASP A 410 8.41 4.35 -4.40
N MET A 411 9.27 3.33 -4.51
CA MET A 411 9.42 2.31 -3.46
C MET A 411 9.81 2.94 -2.12
N LYS A 412 10.80 3.84 -2.11
CA LYS A 412 11.21 4.54 -0.89
C LYS A 412 10.04 5.30 -0.26
N ALA A 413 9.27 6.02 -1.07
CA ALA A 413 8.13 6.81 -0.62
C ALA A 413 7.05 5.94 0.04
N GLN A 414 6.92 4.67 -0.34
CA GLN A 414 5.94 3.75 0.23
C GLN A 414 6.20 3.44 1.69
N ILE A 415 7.43 3.51 2.17
CA ILE A 415 7.75 3.23 3.58
C ILE A 415 7.04 4.24 4.46
N SER A 416 7.32 5.53 4.28
CA SER A 416 6.67 6.59 5.06
C SER A 416 5.18 6.72 4.77
N ALA A 417 4.73 6.45 3.53
CA ALA A 417 3.32 6.48 3.19
C ALA A 417 2.50 5.46 4.00
N GLY A 418 2.97 4.22 4.08
CA GLY A 418 2.33 3.18 4.89
C GLY A 418 2.30 3.52 6.38
N LEU A 419 3.39 4.07 6.90
CA LEU A 419 3.48 4.51 8.30
C LEU A 419 2.48 5.64 8.60
N ASN A 420 2.34 6.61 7.70
CA ASN A 420 1.39 7.71 7.86
C ASN A 420 -0.07 7.24 7.81
N PHE A 421 -0.41 6.31 6.92
CA PHE A 421 -1.74 5.70 6.91
C PHE A 421 -2.05 4.99 8.22
N ALA A 422 -1.11 4.19 8.71
CA ALA A 422 -1.27 3.46 9.97
C ALA A 422 -1.49 4.42 11.16
N MET A 423 -0.68 5.48 11.25
CA MET A 423 -0.82 6.51 12.29
C MET A 423 -2.12 7.32 12.17
N SER A 424 -2.70 7.39 10.98
CA SER A 424 -4.00 8.05 10.75
C SER A 424 -5.20 7.19 11.17
N GLY A 425 -4.97 6.02 11.75
CA GLY A 425 -6.00 5.13 12.28
C GLY A 425 -6.52 4.09 11.30
N ILE A 426 -5.96 3.98 10.10
CA ILE A 426 -6.28 2.94 9.10
C ILE A 426 -5.17 1.87 9.14
N PRO A 427 -5.37 0.74 9.84
CA PRO A 427 -4.28 -0.19 10.17
C PRO A 427 -3.91 -1.14 9.03
N TYR A 428 -4.80 -1.39 8.08
CA TYR A 428 -4.58 -2.31 6.98
C TYR A 428 -4.25 -1.55 5.71
N TRP A 429 -3.00 -1.66 5.31
CA TRP A 429 -2.45 -0.96 4.15
C TRP A 429 -1.62 -1.91 3.31
N THR A 430 -1.58 -1.62 2.02
CA THR A 430 -0.74 -2.30 1.06
C THR A 430 -0.27 -1.32 -0.02
N MET A 431 0.42 -1.83 -1.00
CA MET A 431 0.94 -1.10 -2.16
C MET A 431 0.99 -2.04 -3.35
N ASP A 432 1.24 -1.51 -4.54
CA ASP A 432 1.56 -2.31 -5.70
C ASP A 432 3.04 -2.70 -5.63
N ILE A 433 3.33 -3.94 -5.22
CA ILE A 433 4.72 -4.43 -5.22
C ILE A 433 5.26 -4.41 -6.65
N GLY A 434 6.37 -3.73 -6.84
CA GLY A 434 6.98 -3.50 -8.13
C GLY A 434 6.51 -2.24 -8.85
N GLY A 435 5.61 -1.46 -8.24
CA GLY A 435 4.98 -0.28 -8.84
C GLY A 435 3.90 -0.64 -9.86
N PHE A 436 3.02 0.28 -10.16
CA PHE A 436 1.96 0.07 -11.16
C PHE A 436 2.36 0.54 -12.55
N CYS A 437 2.78 1.81 -12.68
CA CYS A 437 3.17 2.43 -13.95
C CYS A 437 4.59 2.06 -14.32
N VAL A 438 4.79 1.48 -15.50
CA VAL A 438 6.07 0.91 -15.91
C VAL A 438 6.65 1.67 -17.10
N GLU A 439 7.93 2.03 -17.02
CA GLU A 439 8.68 2.63 -18.13
C GLU A 439 8.86 1.63 -19.28
N ASN A 440 8.82 2.13 -20.50
CA ASN A 440 8.98 1.29 -21.70
C ASN A 440 10.28 0.49 -21.74
N ARG A 441 11.36 0.98 -21.12
CA ARG A 441 12.65 0.27 -21.05
C ARG A 441 12.54 -1.08 -20.33
N TYR A 442 11.72 -1.18 -19.31
CA TYR A 442 11.48 -2.43 -18.58
C TYR A 442 10.58 -3.38 -19.38
N VAL A 443 9.57 -2.82 -20.05
CA VAL A 443 8.71 -3.60 -20.95
C VAL A 443 9.54 -4.24 -22.05
N ALA A 444 10.39 -3.45 -22.71
CA ALA A 444 11.31 -3.95 -23.73
C ALA A 444 12.30 -5.02 -23.19
N GLY A 445 12.78 -4.82 -21.97
CA GLY A 445 13.69 -5.74 -21.30
C GLY A 445 13.08 -7.13 -21.09
N GLN A 446 11.85 -7.23 -20.59
CA GLN A 446 11.21 -8.53 -20.42
C GLN A 446 10.82 -9.17 -21.77
N LYS A 447 10.38 -8.40 -22.75
CA LYS A 447 10.12 -8.91 -24.10
C LYS A 447 11.39 -9.52 -24.71
N GLN A 448 12.53 -8.86 -24.58
CA GLN A 448 13.83 -9.39 -25.02
C GLN A 448 14.18 -10.70 -24.30
N TRP A 449 14.04 -10.73 -22.98
CA TRP A 449 14.27 -11.94 -22.19
C TRP A 449 13.37 -13.09 -22.63
N ASN A 450 12.09 -12.83 -22.81
CA ASN A 450 11.15 -13.88 -23.23
C ASN A 450 11.50 -14.45 -24.63
N ALA A 451 11.97 -13.58 -25.53
CA ALA A 451 12.32 -13.97 -26.90
C ALA A 451 13.68 -14.67 -27.00
N THR A 452 14.69 -14.23 -26.26
CA THR A 452 16.09 -14.64 -26.46
C THR A 452 16.76 -15.25 -25.24
N LYS A 453 16.13 -15.13 -24.06
CA LYS A 453 16.74 -15.47 -22.75
C LYS A 453 18.02 -14.67 -22.48
N THR A 454 18.14 -13.47 -23.06
CA THR A 454 19.25 -12.55 -22.83
C THR A 454 18.76 -11.42 -21.92
N GLU A 455 19.45 -11.23 -20.78
CA GLU A 455 19.18 -10.16 -19.84
C GLU A 455 19.90 -8.88 -20.28
N ASN A 456 19.15 -7.80 -20.52
CA ASN A 456 19.73 -6.48 -20.71
C ASN A 456 19.85 -5.73 -19.37
N ALA A 457 20.51 -4.55 -19.38
CA ALA A 457 20.76 -3.78 -18.18
C ALA A 457 19.46 -3.31 -17.51
N ASP A 458 18.47 -2.92 -18.29
CA ASP A 458 17.15 -2.47 -17.76
C ASP A 458 16.38 -3.60 -17.10
N TYR A 459 16.37 -4.77 -17.71
CA TYR A 459 15.69 -5.92 -17.12
C TYR A 459 16.39 -6.44 -15.87
N LYS A 460 17.72 -6.35 -15.81
CA LYS A 460 18.51 -6.63 -14.62
C LYS A 460 18.12 -5.72 -13.45
N GLU A 461 17.98 -4.42 -13.71
CA GLU A 461 17.52 -3.45 -12.72
C GLU A 461 16.09 -3.73 -12.26
N TRP A 462 15.19 -4.01 -13.20
CA TRP A 462 13.79 -4.32 -12.90
C TRP A 462 13.66 -5.56 -11.99
N ARG A 463 14.47 -6.60 -12.23
CA ARG A 463 14.55 -7.79 -11.37
C ARG A 463 14.97 -7.42 -9.95
N GLU A 464 15.99 -6.61 -9.79
CA GLU A 464 16.46 -6.18 -8.48
C GLU A 464 15.43 -5.32 -7.77
N LEU A 465 14.82 -4.37 -8.46
CA LEU A 465 13.76 -3.53 -7.92
C LEU A 465 12.59 -4.36 -7.39
N ASN A 466 12.10 -5.31 -8.18
CA ASN A 466 11.03 -6.20 -7.75
C ASN A 466 11.45 -7.08 -6.57
N THR A 467 12.67 -7.60 -6.57
CA THR A 467 13.19 -8.41 -5.46
C THR A 467 13.20 -7.62 -4.16
N ARG A 468 13.74 -6.40 -4.18
CA ARG A 468 13.76 -5.52 -2.99
C ARG A 468 12.36 -5.12 -2.55
N TRP A 469 11.46 -4.90 -3.49
CA TRP A 469 10.09 -4.53 -3.17
C TRP A 469 9.28 -5.69 -2.56
N TYR A 470 9.47 -6.91 -3.05
CA TYR A 470 8.89 -8.11 -2.42
C TYR A 470 9.44 -8.34 -1.01
N GLN A 471 10.73 -8.13 -0.79
CA GLN A 471 11.34 -8.20 0.54
C GLN A 471 10.65 -7.25 1.51
N PHE A 472 10.45 -6.01 1.10
CA PHE A 472 9.70 -5.01 1.86
C PHE A 472 8.23 -5.42 2.05
N GLY A 473 7.58 -5.83 0.98
CA GLY A 473 6.16 -6.18 0.97
C GLY A 473 5.78 -7.34 1.89
N ALA A 474 6.71 -8.25 2.17
CA ALA A 474 6.48 -9.35 3.10
C ALA A 474 6.25 -8.89 4.55
N PHE A 475 6.65 -7.66 4.89
CA PHE A 475 6.56 -7.07 6.23
C PHE A 475 5.65 -5.85 6.31
N VAL A 476 4.66 -5.75 5.43
CA VAL A 476 3.57 -4.78 5.55
C VAL A 476 2.27 -5.49 5.92
N PRO A 477 1.24 -4.77 6.39
CA PRO A 477 0.02 -5.43 6.84
C PRO A 477 -0.59 -6.39 5.82
N LEU A 478 -0.60 -6.03 4.55
CA LEU A 478 -1.12 -6.89 3.47
C LEU A 478 -0.07 -7.06 2.38
N TYR A 479 0.18 -8.29 2.00
CA TYR A 479 1.24 -8.70 1.08
C TYR A 479 0.67 -8.95 -0.31
N ARG A 480 0.82 -7.97 -1.22
CA ARG A 480 0.13 -7.95 -2.52
C ARG A 480 1.06 -7.53 -3.65
N ALA A 481 1.17 -8.34 -4.69
CA ALA A 481 1.79 -7.94 -5.96
C ALA A 481 0.73 -7.41 -6.92
N HIS A 482 1.01 -6.31 -7.60
CA HIS A 482 0.14 -5.75 -8.64
C HIS A 482 0.90 -4.78 -9.53
N GLY A 483 0.46 -4.64 -10.77
CA GLY A 483 0.92 -3.61 -11.69
C GLY A 483 0.77 -4.02 -13.15
N GLN A 484 1.11 -3.07 -14.03
CA GLN A 484 1.14 -3.27 -15.47
C GLN A 484 2.26 -4.23 -15.88
N TYR A 485 2.21 -4.74 -17.12
CA TYR A 485 3.32 -5.51 -17.69
C TYR A 485 4.65 -4.74 -17.56
N PRO A 486 5.76 -5.37 -17.16
CA PRO A 486 6.08 -6.80 -17.05
C PRO A 486 5.39 -7.53 -15.90
N PHE A 487 5.04 -8.79 -16.11
CA PHE A 487 4.37 -9.63 -15.13
C PHE A 487 5.23 -9.94 -13.91
N ARG A 488 4.59 -10.08 -12.74
CA ARG A 488 5.26 -10.21 -11.44
C ARG A 488 4.93 -11.49 -10.69
N GLU A 489 4.28 -12.44 -11.32
CA GLU A 489 4.31 -13.81 -10.84
C GLU A 489 5.79 -14.19 -10.65
N ILE A 490 6.10 -14.84 -9.56
CA ILE A 490 7.50 -15.01 -9.12
C ILE A 490 8.40 -15.60 -10.22
N TRP A 491 7.88 -16.58 -10.98
CA TRP A 491 8.59 -17.19 -12.10
C TRP A 491 8.71 -16.30 -13.36
N GLU A 492 7.91 -15.25 -13.44
CA GLU A 492 8.01 -14.24 -14.51
C GLU A 492 9.09 -13.20 -14.19
N ILE A 493 9.40 -12.98 -12.92
CA ILE A 493 10.48 -12.08 -12.50
C ILE A 493 11.82 -12.67 -12.88
N ALA A 494 12.04 -13.96 -12.57
CA ALA A 494 13.31 -14.64 -12.80
C ALA A 494 13.13 -16.16 -12.82
N PRO A 495 14.04 -16.91 -13.47
CA PRO A 495 14.03 -18.37 -13.44
C PRO A 495 14.37 -18.90 -12.05
N GLU A 496 13.98 -20.15 -11.78
CA GLU A 496 14.07 -20.81 -10.47
C GLU A 496 15.45 -20.72 -9.80
N GLY A 497 16.52 -20.86 -10.55
CA GLY A 497 17.89 -20.79 -10.02
C GLY A 497 18.42 -19.38 -9.77
N HIS A 498 17.69 -18.34 -10.12
CA HIS A 498 18.13 -16.95 -9.98
C HIS A 498 17.96 -16.45 -8.54
N PRO A 499 18.90 -15.62 -8.00
CA PRO A 499 18.77 -15.05 -6.65
C PRO A 499 17.47 -14.29 -6.40
N ALA A 500 16.92 -13.61 -7.41
CA ALA A 500 15.62 -12.92 -7.32
C ALA A 500 14.49 -13.89 -7.00
N TYR A 501 14.41 -15.00 -7.75
CA TYR A 501 13.41 -16.04 -7.51
C TYR A 501 13.56 -16.65 -6.11
N GLN A 502 14.76 -17.03 -5.76
CA GLN A 502 15.05 -17.62 -4.45
C GLN A 502 14.70 -16.70 -3.29
N SER A 503 15.03 -15.42 -3.41
CA SER A 503 14.70 -14.42 -2.39
C SER A 503 13.19 -14.23 -2.23
N VAL A 504 12.47 -14.05 -3.32
CA VAL A 504 11.02 -13.82 -3.27
C VAL A 504 10.29 -15.04 -2.71
N VAL A 505 10.70 -16.25 -3.08
CA VAL A 505 10.16 -17.50 -2.52
C VAL A 505 10.45 -17.60 -1.03
N TYR A 506 11.68 -17.29 -0.61
CA TYR A 506 12.07 -17.31 0.81
C TYR A 506 11.17 -16.40 1.66
N TYR A 507 11.00 -15.14 1.25
CA TYR A 507 10.18 -14.19 2.02
C TYR A 507 8.69 -14.49 1.95
N THR A 508 8.21 -15.05 0.86
CA THR A 508 6.82 -15.51 0.76
C THR A 508 6.58 -16.67 1.73
N LYS A 509 7.46 -17.65 1.78
CA LYS A 509 7.38 -18.76 2.76
C LYS A 509 7.52 -18.26 4.19
N LEU A 510 8.44 -17.34 4.45
CA LEU A 510 8.61 -16.73 5.78
C LEU A 510 7.34 -16.01 6.23
N ARG A 511 6.69 -15.26 5.33
CA ARG A 511 5.39 -14.63 5.62
C ARG A 511 4.38 -15.64 6.14
N TYR A 512 4.32 -16.82 5.54
CA TYR A 512 3.41 -17.89 5.97
C TYR A 512 3.86 -18.59 7.26
N ASN A 513 5.16 -18.77 7.45
CA ASN A 513 5.67 -19.25 8.74
C ASN A 513 5.34 -18.30 9.90
N MET A 514 5.32 -16.99 9.61
CA MET A 514 4.95 -15.95 10.57
C MET A 514 3.43 -15.83 10.80
N MET A 515 2.61 -16.64 10.17
CA MET A 515 1.15 -16.47 10.25
C MET A 515 0.60 -16.50 11.67
N PRO A 516 1.07 -17.36 12.59
CA PRO A 516 0.65 -17.28 13.99
C PRO A 516 0.94 -15.93 14.64
N TYR A 517 2.07 -15.31 14.31
CA TYR A 517 2.43 -13.96 14.74
C TYR A 517 1.53 -12.90 14.05
N ILE A 518 1.44 -12.94 12.74
CA ILE A 518 0.71 -11.92 11.94
C ILE A 518 -0.78 -11.93 12.25
N TYR A 519 -1.40 -13.10 12.36
CA TYR A 519 -2.82 -13.19 12.68
C TYR A 519 -3.13 -12.74 14.11
N SER A 520 -2.19 -12.95 15.03
CA SER A 520 -2.28 -12.40 16.38
C SER A 520 -2.24 -10.86 16.37
N LEU A 521 -1.46 -10.25 15.47
CA LEU A 521 -1.48 -8.79 15.27
C LEU A 521 -2.84 -8.30 14.75
N ALA A 522 -3.47 -9.06 13.87
CA ALA A 522 -4.84 -8.77 13.41
C ALA A 522 -5.84 -8.85 14.57
N GLY A 523 -5.70 -9.82 15.47
CA GLY A 523 -6.47 -9.90 16.71
C GLY A 523 -6.26 -8.65 17.58
N MET A 524 -5.02 -8.26 17.80
CA MET A 524 -4.68 -7.05 18.58
C MET A 524 -5.30 -5.78 17.98
N THR A 525 -5.40 -5.72 16.67
CA THR A 525 -6.03 -4.58 15.98
C THR A 525 -7.49 -4.39 16.40
N TRP A 526 -8.24 -5.48 16.56
CA TRP A 526 -9.62 -5.44 17.05
C TRP A 526 -9.71 -5.24 18.55
N PHE A 527 -8.95 -6.02 19.34
CA PHE A 527 -9.08 -6.02 20.80
C PHE A 527 -8.39 -4.83 21.48
N ASP A 528 -7.24 -4.42 20.95
CA ASP A 528 -6.35 -3.43 21.59
C ASP A 528 -6.16 -2.15 20.75
N ASP A 529 -6.89 -2.00 19.66
CA ASP A 529 -6.72 -0.89 18.69
C ASP A 529 -5.27 -0.76 18.17
N TYR A 530 -4.59 -1.90 18.04
CA TYR A 530 -3.18 -1.97 17.72
C TYR A 530 -2.88 -1.58 16.26
N THR A 531 -1.70 -1.01 16.03
CA THR A 531 -1.20 -0.63 14.72
C THR A 531 -0.08 -1.58 14.31
N ILE A 532 -0.27 -2.33 13.20
CA ILE A 532 0.65 -3.41 12.79
C ILE A 532 1.97 -2.87 12.24
N MET A 533 1.90 -1.93 11.31
CA MET A 533 3.07 -1.26 10.72
C MET A 533 3.30 0.06 11.48
N ARG A 534 4.42 0.15 12.20
CA ARG A 534 4.64 1.19 13.21
C ARG A 534 5.88 2.02 12.92
N PRO A 535 5.79 3.34 12.81
CA PRO A 535 7.01 4.15 12.84
C PRO A 535 7.74 3.95 14.16
N LEU A 536 9.06 4.06 14.13
CA LEU A 536 9.90 3.80 15.32
C LEU A 536 9.50 4.69 16.50
N VAL A 537 9.04 5.90 16.24
CA VAL A 537 8.61 6.85 17.27
C VAL A 537 7.46 6.35 18.15
N MET A 538 6.64 5.43 17.65
CA MET A 538 5.54 4.86 18.47
C MET A 538 6.03 3.98 19.60
N ASP A 539 7.14 3.27 19.41
CA ASP A 539 7.68 2.32 20.40
C ASP A 539 8.92 2.86 21.15
N PHE A 540 9.52 3.93 20.64
CA PHE A 540 10.76 4.49 21.17
C PHE A 540 10.66 6.01 21.37
N THR A 541 9.56 6.46 21.98
CA THR A 541 9.24 7.91 22.16
C THR A 541 10.28 8.69 22.93
N ALA A 542 11.03 8.04 23.82
CA ALA A 542 12.11 8.67 24.59
C ALA A 542 13.41 8.87 23.80
N ASP A 543 13.51 8.26 22.62
CA ASP A 543 14.69 8.35 21.76
C ASP A 543 14.45 9.40 20.66
N ALA A 544 15.04 10.60 20.85
CA ALA A 544 14.85 11.72 19.93
C ALA A 544 15.35 11.43 18.50
N GLU A 545 16.30 10.50 18.34
CA GLU A 545 16.86 10.14 17.02
C GLU A 545 15.81 9.51 16.09
N VAL A 546 14.76 8.91 16.63
CA VAL A 546 13.75 8.22 15.81
C VAL A 546 12.60 9.12 15.34
N ASN A 547 12.53 10.38 15.80
CA ASN A 547 11.37 11.25 15.54
C ASN A 547 11.01 11.37 14.05
N ASP A 548 12.02 11.46 13.18
CA ASP A 548 11.84 11.69 11.75
C ASP A 548 12.30 10.52 10.86
N ILE A 549 12.57 9.35 11.44
CA ILE A 549 12.97 8.19 10.65
C ILE A 549 11.78 7.65 9.86
N GLY A 550 11.83 7.82 8.54
CA GLY A 550 10.78 7.40 7.61
C GLY A 550 11.13 6.19 6.74
N ASP A 551 12.29 5.57 6.95
CA ASP A 551 12.81 4.45 6.14
C ASP A 551 13.12 3.18 6.94
N GLN A 552 12.68 3.14 8.18
CA GLN A 552 12.71 1.98 9.06
C GLN A 552 11.41 1.92 9.86
N PHE A 553 10.96 0.74 10.20
CA PHE A 553 9.71 0.60 10.97
C PHE A 553 9.69 -0.70 11.78
N MET A 554 8.77 -0.77 12.76
CA MET A 554 8.43 -2.01 13.45
C MET A 554 7.26 -2.68 12.75
N PHE A 555 7.39 -3.97 12.48
CA PHE A 555 6.31 -4.84 12.06
C PHE A 555 5.82 -5.64 13.28
N GLY A 556 4.76 -5.16 13.89
CA GLY A 556 4.36 -5.62 15.22
C GLY A 556 5.40 -5.25 16.29
N PRO A 557 5.35 -5.90 17.46
CA PRO A 557 6.23 -5.56 18.59
C PRO A 557 7.66 -6.07 18.43
N SER A 558 7.93 -6.97 17.50
CA SER A 558 9.14 -7.78 17.51
C SER A 558 10.15 -7.47 16.41
N PHE A 559 9.70 -7.14 15.20
CA PHE A 559 10.59 -6.99 14.04
C PHE A 559 10.85 -5.54 13.68
N MET A 560 12.11 -5.16 13.53
CA MET A 560 12.52 -3.92 12.89
C MET A 560 12.93 -4.21 11.46
N VAL A 561 12.29 -3.52 10.52
CA VAL A 561 12.43 -3.72 9.07
C VAL A 561 13.08 -2.50 8.45
N SER A 562 14.12 -2.71 7.65
CA SER A 562 14.88 -1.65 7.00
C SER A 562 15.03 -1.93 5.50
N PRO A 563 14.05 -1.55 4.66
CA PRO A 563 14.07 -1.83 3.23
C PRO A 563 15.27 -1.22 2.51
N VAL A 564 15.78 -1.91 1.50
CA VAL A 564 16.83 -1.42 0.61
C VAL A 564 16.15 -0.84 -0.64
N TYR A 565 16.34 0.44 -0.89
CA TYR A 565 15.58 1.18 -1.90
C TYR A 565 16.47 1.91 -2.94
N ARG A 566 17.69 1.42 -3.17
CA ARG A 566 18.56 1.94 -4.24
C ARG A 566 19.15 0.79 -5.05
N TYR A 567 19.19 0.99 -6.36
CA TYR A 567 19.77 0.01 -7.26
C TYR A 567 21.23 -0.24 -6.95
N GLY A 568 21.60 -1.50 -6.82
CA GLY A 568 22.97 -1.93 -6.60
C GLY A 568 23.46 -1.86 -5.16
N ASP A 569 22.68 -1.30 -4.23
CA ASP A 569 23.07 -1.27 -2.83
C ASP A 569 23.15 -2.68 -2.23
N ARG A 570 24.24 -2.95 -1.53
CA ARG A 570 24.51 -4.21 -0.80
C ARG A 570 24.76 -3.95 0.69
N SER A 571 24.49 -2.73 1.12
CA SER A 571 24.50 -2.29 2.51
C SER A 571 23.64 -1.06 2.66
N ARG A 572 23.21 -0.77 3.87
CA ARG A 572 22.58 0.50 4.22
C ARG A 572 22.87 0.86 5.66
N GLU A 573 22.85 2.16 5.95
CA GLU A 573 22.89 2.65 7.33
C GLU A 573 21.57 2.37 8.03
N ILE A 574 21.64 1.85 9.24
CA ILE A 574 20.52 1.58 10.12
C ILE A 574 20.75 2.23 11.47
N TYR A 575 19.74 2.90 11.97
CA TYR A 575 19.70 3.31 13.36
C TYR A 575 19.03 2.23 14.20
N PHE A 576 19.69 1.81 15.25
CA PHE A 576 19.14 0.88 16.24
C PHE A 576 18.58 1.69 17.41
N PRO A 577 17.25 1.80 17.57
CA PRO A 577 16.66 2.55 18.67
C PRO A 577 17.18 2.10 20.05
N GLN A 578 17.21 3.03 21.00
CA GLN A 578 17.58 2.74 22.38
C GLN A 578 16.62 1.71 22.97
N ALA A 579 17.16 0.55 23.26
CA ALA A 579 16.50 -0.60 23.86
C ALA A 579 17.56 -1.50 24.48
N GLU A 580 17.15 -2.55 25.17
CA GLU A 580 18.07 -3.51 25.80
C GLU A 580 18.91 -4.27 24.78
N GLY A 581 18.49 -4.30 23.53
CA GLY A 581 19.26 -4.81 22.42
C GLY A 581 18.42 -5.31 21.26
N TRP A 582 19.13 -5.70 20.21
CA TRP A 582 18.60 -6.20 18.95
C TRP A 582 19.36 -7.44 18.52
N TYR A 583 18.74 -8.27 17.74
CA TYR A 583 19.35 -9.48 17.19
C TYR A 583 19.15 -9.52 15.68
N ASP A 584 20.23 -9.75 14.93
CA ASP A 584 20.14 -10.02 13.51
C ASP A 584 19.34 -11.32 13.30
N PHE A 585 18.28 -11.25 12.49
CA PHE A 585 17.40 -12.39 12.26
C PHE A 585 18.12 -13.58 11.61
N TYR A 586 19.07 -13.30 10.72
CA TYR A 586 19.74 -14.32 9.92
C TYR A 586 20.93 -14.98 10.61
N SER A 587 21.58 -14.28 11.49
CA SER A 587 22.76 -14.79 12.23
C SER A 587 22.51 -15.04 13.71
N GLY A 588 21.50 -14.38 14.26
CA GLY A 588 21.25 -14.36 15.69
C GLY A 588 22.21 -13.49 16.51
N LYS A 589 23.11 -12.76 15.87
CA LYS A 589 24.10 -11.92 16.55
C LYS A 589 23.45 -10.70 17.20
N PHE A 590 23.92 -10.41 18.39
CA PHE A 590 23.46 -9.27 19.17
C PHE A 590 23.99 -7.95 18.61
N GLN A 591 23.14 -6.93 18.67
CA GLN A 591 23.44 -5.54 18.33
C GLN A 591 22.91 -4.61 19.43
N ALA A 592 23.77 -3.78 19.99
CA ALA A 592 23.36 -2.80 20.99
C ALA A 592 22.42 -1.72 20.40
N GLY A 593 21.51 -1.21 21.24
CA GLY A 593 20.67 -0.06 20.90
C GLY A 593 21.40 1.26 21.00
N GLY A 594 20.81 2.32 20.43
CA GLY A 594 21.35 3.69 20.47
C GLY A 594 22.51 3.94 19.49
N GLU A 595 22.68 3.10 18.48
CA GLU A 595 23.80 3.17 17.54
C GLU A 595 23.34 3.24 16.10
N ARG A 596 24.12 3.96 15.26
CA ARG A 596 24.02 3.91 13.80
C ARG A 596 25.12 3.01 13.27
N LYS A 597 24.75 2.07 12.38
CA LYS A 597 25.71 1.18 11.76
C LYS A 597 25.37 0.93 10.29
N VAL A 598 26.40 0.75 9.49
CA VAL A 598 26.25 0.27 8.13
C VAL A 598 26.14 -1.27 8.18
N ILE A 599 24.99 -1.78 7.75
CA ILE A 599 24.68 -3.21 7.79
C ILE A 599 24.72 -3.79 6.38
N GLU A 600 25.33 -4.94 6.23
CA GLU A 600 25.30 -5.68 4.97
C GLU A 600 23.88 -6.07 4.59
N ALA A 601 23.55 -5.84 3.33
CA ALA A 601 22.28 -6.18 2.72
C ALA A 601 22.50 -6.86 1.38
N PRO A 602 22.90 -8.13 1.38
CA PRO A 602 23.07 -8.89 0.13
C PRO A 602 21.81 -8.81 -0.72
N TYR A 603 21.95 -9.04 -2.01
CA TYR A 603 20.83 -9.00 -2.98
C TYR A 603 19.58 -9.74 -2.46
N GLU A 604 19.78 -10.90 -1.85
CA GLU A 604 18.73 -11.82 -1.42
C GLU A 604 18.10 -11.46 -0.09
N ARG A 605 18.63 -10.49 0.68
CA ARG A 605 18.18 -10.25 2.06
C ARG A 605 17.91 -8.79 2.36
N ILE A 606 16.73 -8.55 2.93
CA ILE A 606 16.41 -7.29 3.60
C ILE A 606 17.00 -7.32 5.01
N PRO A 607 17.66 -6.25 5.49
CA PRO A 607 18.03 -6.16 6.90
C PRO A 607 16.81 -6.30 7.80
N LEU A 608 16.88 -7.26 8.72
CA LEU A 608 15.79 -7.60 9.63
C LEU A 608 16.36 -7.90 11.00
N TYR A 609 15.90 -7.16 12.01
CA TYR A 609 16.34 -7.29 13.39
C TYR A 609 15.16 -7.55 14.32
N VAL A 610 15.41 -8.31 15.37
CA VAL A 610 14.43 -8.66 16.38
C VAL A 610 14.78 -7.98 17.68
N ARG A 611 13.80 -7.35 18.30
CA ARG A 611 13.97 -6.66 19.60
C ARG A 611 14.20 -7.67 20.71
N ALA A 612 15.15 -7.37 21.62
CA ALA A 612 15.32 -8.14 22.86
C ALA A 612 14.01 -8.14 23.68
N GLY A 613 13.63 -9.28 24.20
CA GLY A 613 12.35 -9.51 24.85
C GLY A 613 11.25 -10.08 23.93
N ALA A 614 11.49 -10.16 22.64
CA ALA A 614 10.50 -10.66 21.69
C ALA A 614 10.17 -12.14 21.93
N ILE A 615 8.88 -12.45 21.84
CA ILE A 615 8.31 -13.80 21.80
C ILE A 615 7.61 -13.96 20.48
N ILE A 616 8.14 -14.82 19.60
CA ILE A 616 7.64 -14.94 18.24
C ILE A 616 7.23 -16.38 17.93
N PRO A 617 5.93 -16.62 17.65
CA PRO A 617 5.46 -17.94 17.22
C PRO A 617 5.59 -18.08 15.70
N PHE A 618 6.27 -19.15 15.27
CA PHE A 618 6.37 -19.56 13.88
C PHE A 618 5.67 -20.89 13.64
N GLY A 619 4.91 -20.99 12.55
CA GLY A 619 4.26 -22.22 12.11
C GLY A 619 5.05 -22.97 11.04
N ASP A 620 4.55 -24.16 10.69
CA ASP A 620 5.07 -24.95 9.58
C ASP A 620 4.91 -24.26 8.23
N ASP A 621 5.62 -24.79 7.22
CA ASP A 621 5.36 -24.44 5.83
C ASP A 621 3.95 -24.83 5.43
N ILE A 622 3.20 -23.88 4.89
CA ILE A 622 1.85 -24.04 4.38
C ILE A 622 1.72 -23.35 3.03
N GLN A 623 0.80 -23.81 2.19
CA GLN A 623 0.55 -23.27 0.87
C GLN A 623 -0.58 -22.23 0.84
N TYR A 624 -1.42 -22.25 1.87
CA TYR A 624 -2.49 -21.28 2.10
C TYR A 624 -2.77 -21.21 3.61
N THR A 625 -3.34 -20.11 4.07
CA THR A 625 -3.42 -19.82 5.51
C THR A 625 -4.25 -20.79 6.32
N ASP A 626 -5.23 -21.45 5.71
CA ASP A 626 -6.11 -22.44 6.36
C ASP A 626 -5.82 -23.90 5.95
N GLU A 627 -4.62 -24.17 5.43
CA GLU A 627 -4.21 -25.52 5.05
C GLU A 627 -4.30 -26.50 6.21
N LYS A 628 -3.79 -26.08 7.36
CA LYS A 628 -3.84 -26.87 8.61
C LYS A 628 -3.70 -25.95 9.82
N PRO A 629 -4.28 -26.32 10.96
CA PRO A 629 -4.03 -25.61 12.20
C PRO A 629 -2.56 -25.71 12.60
N ALA A 630 -2.08 -24.72 13.35
CA ALA A 630 -0.69 -24.68 13.83
C ALA A 630 -0.50 -25.61 15.05
N GLU A 631 -0.45 -26.92 14.80
CA GLU A 631 -0.24 -27.94 15.83
C GLU A 631 1.15 -27.89 16.43
N HIS A 632 2.16 -27.55 15.64
CA HIS A 632 3.52 -27.37 16.07
C HIS A 632 3.95 -25.92 15.84
N ILE A 633 4.24 -25.21 16.91
CA ILE A 633 4.74 -23.83 16.88
C ILE A 633 6.17 -23.82 17.42
N ARG A 634 7.09 -23.19 16.64
CA ARG A 634 8.44 -22.84 17.10
C ARG A 634 8.32 -21.47 17.76
N LEU A 635 8.55 -21.43 19.05
CA LEU A 635 8.45 -20.22 19.84
C LEU A 635 9.86 -19.69 20.10
N TYR A 636 10.22 -18.63 19.39
CA TYR A 636 11.53 -17.98 19.54
C TYR A 636 11.46 -16.95 20.65
N ILE A 637 12.36 -17.08 21.62
CA ILE A 637 12.51 -16.15 22.74
C ILE A 637 13.85 -15.43 22.59
N TYR A 638 13.78 -14.14 22.32
CA TYR A 638 14.97 -13.28 22.21
C TYR A 638 15.24 -12.65 23.56
N GLN A 639 16.23 -13.20 24.27
CA GLN A 639 16.54 -12.84 25.64
C GLN A 639 17.22 -11.48 25.74
N GLY A 640 17.35 -10.95 26.94
CA GLY A 640 17.98 -9.66 27.25
C GLY A 640 17.01 -8.60 27.75
N ALA A 641 15.71 -8.86 27.71
CA ALA A 641 14.66 -8.00 28.28
C ALA A 641 13.41 -8.84 28.57
N ASP A 642 12.54 -8.30 29.42
CA ASP A 642 11.20 -8.88 29.61
C ASP A 642 10.39 -8.77 28.34
N GLY A 643 9.48 -9.71 28.13
CA GLY A 643 8.61 -9.72 26.97
C GLY A 643 7.26 -10.35 27.25
N LYS A 644 6.31 -10.04 26.37
CA LYS A 644 4.97 -10.62 26.37
C LYS A 644 4.45 -10.71 24.97
N PHE A 645 3.62 -11.72 24.71
CA PHE A 645 2.90 -11.85 23.44
C PHE A 645 1.67 -12.74 23.67
N THR A 646 0.54 -12.39 23.07
CA THR A 646 -0.67 -13.19 23.14
C THR A 646 -0.95 -13.83 21.78
N LEU A 647 -0.92 -15.15 21.73
CA LEU A 647 -1.33 -15.90 20.54
C LEU A 647 -2.85 -15.86 20.43
N TYR A 648 -3.35 -15.31 19.33
CA TYR A 648 -4.77 -15.21 19.02
C TYR A 648 -5.16 -16.20 17.93
N GLU A 649 -6.27 -16.89 18.15
CA GLU A 649 -6.84 -17.81 17.18
C GLU A 649 -8.36 -17.71 17.15
N ASP A 650 -8.95 -17.87 15.96
CA ASP A 650 -10.39 -17.97 15.72
C ASP A 650 -10.67 -18.81 14.47
N GLU A 651 -11.90 -18.81 13.97
CA GLU A 651 -12.27 -19.56 12.77
C GLU A 651 -11.73 -18.96 11.46
N GLY A 652 -11.26 -17.73 11.48
CA GLY A 652 -10.57 -17.08 10.35
C GLY A 652 -11.46 -16.50 9.26
N VAL A 653 -12.71 -16.89 9.15
CA VAL A 653 -13.57 -16.58 7.99
C VAL A 653 -14.94 -15.97 8.32
N ASN A 654 -15.34 -15.99 9.58
CA ASN A 654 -16.66 -15.56 10.04
C ASN A 654 -16.58 -14.53 11.18
N TYR A 655 -17.73 -14.05 11.63
CA TYR A 655 -17.83 -13.06 12.71
C TYR A 655 -18.09 -13.66 14.09
N ASN A 656 -17.90 -14.96 14.27
CA ASN A 656 -18.12 -15.60 15.56
C ASN A 656 -17.21 -15.03 16.66
N TYR A 657 -16.05 -14.48 16.30
CA TYR A 657 -15.19 -13.80 17.28
C TYR A 657 -15.89 -12.59 17.95
N GLU A 658 -16.81 -11.92 17.27
CA GLU A 658 -17.61 -10.84 17.86
C GLU A 658 -18.55 -11.35 18.97
N GLN A 659 -18.84 -12.64 18.98
CA GLN A 659 -19.68 -13.32 19.97
C GLN A 659 -18.85 -14.08 21.04
N GLY A 660 -17.56 -13.79 21.12
CA GLY A 660 -16.67 -14.42 22.09
C GLY A 660 -16.08 -15.77 21.65
N MET A 661 -16.29 -16.20 20.41
CA MET A 661 -15.74 -17.46 19.88
C MET A 661 -14.34 -17.26 19.31
N TYR A 662 -13.38 -17.15 20.20
CA TYR A 662 -11.96 -17.07 19.91
C TYR A 662 -11.16 -17.62 21.09
N ALA A 663 -9.88 -17.85 20.89
CA ALA A 663 -8.97 -18.25 21.95
C ALA A 663 -7.74 -17.35 21.99
N MET A 664 -7.28 -17.08 23.19
CA MET A 664 -6.05 -16.35 23.47
C MET A 664 -5.15 -17.18 24.39
N ILE A 665 -3.87 -17.26 24.05
CA ILE A 665 -2.84 -17.88 24.86
C ILE A 665 -1.83 -16.79 25.23
N PRO A 666 -1.91 -16.19 26.43
CA PRO A 666 -0.95 -15.17 26.85
C PRO A 666 0.39 -15.82 27.19
N MET A 667 1.47 -15.20 26.75
CA MET A 667 2.84 -15.65 27.01
C MET A 667 3.63 -14.53 27.62
N LYS A 668 4.48 -14.85 28.59
CA LYS A 668 5.31 -13.88 29.31
C LYS A 668 6.70 -14.44 29.55
N TYR A 669 7.71 -13.64 29.25
CA TYR A 669 9.11 -13.93 29.55
C TYR A 669 9.65 -12.96 30.59
N ASP A 670 10.22 -13.50 31.67
CA ASP A 670 10.92 -12.75 32.71
C ASP A 670 12.43 -12.94 32.54
N GLU A 671 13.13 -11.84 32.25
CA GLU A 671 14.58 -11.87 32.01
C GLU A 671 15.37 -12.15 33.29
N ALA A 672 14.94 -11.60 34.41
CA ALA A 672 15.67 -11.75 35.70
C ALA A 672 15.72 -13.23 36.10
N THR A 673 14.68 -13.96 35.93
CA THR A 673 14.57 -15.40 36.29
C THR A 673 14.77 -16.35 35.10
N LYS A 674 14.92 -15.80 33.87
CA LYS A 674 14.98 -16.59 32.63
C LYS A 674 13.80 -17.55 32.50
N THR A 675 12.61 -17.10 32.87
CA THR A 675 11.42 -17.94 32.92
C THR A 675 10.40 -17.52 31.85
N LEU A 676 9.99 -18.48 31.03
CA LEU A 676 8.86 -18.35 30.10
C LEU A 676 7.62 -18.97 30.72
N VAL A 677 6.53 -18.22 30.78
CA VAL A 677 5.21 -18.71 31.13
C VAL A 677 4.31 -18.70 29.90
N ILE A 678 3.87 -19.88 29.51
CA ILE A 678 2.80 -20.02 28.51
C ILE A 678 1.52 -20.15 29.34
N GLY A 679 0.72 -19.06 29.36
CA GLY A 679 -0.42 -18.95 30.25
C GLY A 679 -1.59 -19.87 29.91
N GLU A 680 -2.57 -19.89 30.80
CA GLU A 680 -3.82 -20.61 30.58
C GLU A 680 -4.54 -20.02 29.37
N ARG A 681 -5.03 -20.90 28.49
CA ARG A 681 -5.81 -20.50 27.32
C ARG A 681 -7.15 -19.92 27.76
N GLN A 682 -7.47 -18.76 27.20
CA GLN A 682 -8.72 -18.03 27.42
C GLN A 682 -9.60 -18.18 26.20
N GLY A 683 -10.83 -18.68 26.41
CA GLY A 683 -11.83 -18.83 25.37
C GLY A 683 -11.69 -20.11 24.53
N GLU A 684 -12.67 -20.29 23.67
CA GLU A 684 -12.77 -21.45 22.77
C GLU A 684 -13.55 -21.06 21.50
N PHE A 685 -13.36 -21.83 20.45
CA PHE A 685 -14.10 -21.65 19.19
C PHE A 685 -14.23 -22.99 18.46
N PRO A 686 -15.22 -23.16 17.57
CA PRO A 686 -15.38 -24.39 16.78
C PRO A 686 -14.12 -24.72 15.96
N GLY A 687 -13.63 -25.96 16.10
CA GLY A 687 -12.43 -26.42 15.41
C GLY A 687 -11.11 -26.05 16.08
N MET A 688 -11.15 -25.45 17.26
CA MET A 688 -9.95 -25.08 18.02
C MET A 688 -9.08 -26.32 18.33
N LEU A 689 -7.75 -26.15 18.18
CA LEU A 689 -6.80 -27.14 18.70
C LEU A 689 -6.86 -27.21 20.23
N LYS A 690 -7.17 -28.35 20.78
CA LYS A 690 -7.17 -28.58 22.23
C LYS A 690 -5.76 -28.80 22.77
N GLU A 691 -4.90 -29.41 21.96
CA GLU A 691 -3.51 -29.70 22.28
C GLU A 691 -2.59 -29.29 21.17
N ARG A 692 -1.40 -28.85 21.51
CA ARG A 692 -0.32 -28.51 20.56
C ARG A 692 1.05 -28.70 21.20
N THR A 693 2.07 -28.69 20.37
CA THR A 693 3.46 -28.72 20.79
C THR A 693 4.14 -27.39 20.49
N PHE A 694 4.81 -26.85 21.50
CA PHE A 694 5.76 -25.73 21.32
C PHE A 694 7.18 -26.26 21.38
N THR A 695 8.00 -25.88 20.41
CA THR A 695 9.45 -25.99 20.50
C THR A 695 9.99 -24.60 20.84
N VAL A 696 10.55 -24.44 22.03
CA VAL A 696 11.05 -23.17 22.52
C VAL A 696 12.53 -23.03 22.17
N VAL A 697 12.86 -22.04 21.37
CA VAL A 697 14.21 -21.73 20.89
C VAL A 697 14.64 -20.41 21.49
N THR A 698 15.80 -20.37 22.17
CA THR A 698 16.32 -19.17 22.79
C THR A 698 17.46 -18.56 21.97
N VAL A 699 17.48 -17.23 21.93
CA VAL A 699 18.55 -16.43 21.32
C VAL A 699 19.04 -15.45 22.37
N ASN A 700 20.35 -15.39 22.61
CA ASN A 700 20.96 -14.47 23.56
C ASN A 700 22.36 -14.05 23.10
N LYS A 701 23.02 -13.17 23.86
CA LYS A 701 24.35 -12.64 23.52
C LYS A 701 25.42 -13.73 23.43
N GLU A 702 25.36 -14.72 24.30
CA GLU A 702 26.32 -15.81 24.40
C GLU A 702 26.07 -16.89 23.35
N LYS A 703 24.81 -17.01 22.92
CA LYS A 703 24.36 -18.01 21.95
C LYS A 703 23.62 -17.32 20.81
N ALA A 704 24.34 -16.96 19.76
CA ALA A 704 23.76 -16.50 18.52
C ALA A 704 23.07 -17.68 17.83
N GLN A 705 21.74 -17.60 17.72
CA GLN A 705 20.91 -18.61 17.07
C GLN A 705 20.24 -17.98 15.84
N PRO A 706 20.65 -18.32 14.61
CA PRO A 706 19.97 -17.90 13.41
C PRO A 706 18.56 -18.47 13.37
N PHE A 707 17.62 -17.77 12.72
CA PHE A 707 16.30 -18.32 12.49
C PHE A 707 16.39 -19.58 11.63
N ASP A 708 15.79 -20.67 12.13
CA ASP A 708 15.68 -21.95 11.46
C ASP A 708 14.42 -22.66 11.98
N LEU A 709 13.51 -23.02 11.08
CA LEU A 709 12.31 -23.77 11.44
C LEU A 709 12.63 -25.14 12.09
N ASN A 710 13.80 -25.68 11.82
CA ASN A 710 14.27 -26.97 12.33
C ASN A 710 15.18 -26.83 13.55
N ALA A 711 15.35 -25.63 14.09
CA ALA A 711 16.16 -25.43 15.28
C ALA A 711 15.66 -26.28 16.45
N LYS A 712 16.59 -26.84 17.19
CA LYS A 712 16.28 -27.65 18.38
C LYS A 712 16.04 -26.72 19.57
N GLY A 713 15.11 -27.12 20.43
CA GLY A 713 14.77 -26.39 21.64
C GLY A 713 14.00 -27.25 22.63
N GLY A 714 13.62 -26.65 23.76
CA GLY A 714 12.79 -27.33 24.76
C GLY A 714 11.40 -27.59 24.20
N THR A 715 10.90 -28.82 24.38
CA THR A 715 9.56 -29.19 23.91
C THR A 715 8.54 -29.03 25.03
N VAL A 716 7.45 -28.35 24.75
CA VAL A 716 6.30 -28.19 25.67
C VAL A 716 5.06 -28.73 24.99
N LYS A 717 4.40 -29.70 25.63
CA LYS A 717 3.08 -30.14 25.24
C LYS A 717 2.05 -29.30 25.97
N TYR A 718 1.25 -28.57 25.23
CA TYR A 718 0.29 -27.60 25.74
C TYR A 718 -1.14 -28.10 25.50
N ASN A 719 -1.92 -28.16 26.57
CA ASN A 719 -3.31 -28.60 26.54
C ASN A 719 -4.32 -27.54 26.98
N GLY A 720 -3.90 -26.29 27.09
CA GLY A 720 -4.69 -25.18 27.60
C GLY A 720 -4.37 -24.76 29.03
N SER A 721 -3.65 -25.59 29.79
CA SER A 721 -3.20 -25.26 31.15
C SER A 721 -1.86 -24.53 31.12
N GLU A 722 -1.65 -23.64 32.08
CA GLU A 722 -0.39 -22.89 32.23
C GLU A 722 0.82 -23.82 32.30
N GLN A 723 1.84 -23.49 31.56
CA GLN A 723 3.15 -24.15 31.55
C GLN A 723 4.24 -23.13 31.85
N THR A 724 5.18 -23.51 32.70
CA THR A 724 6.34 -22.71 33.07
C THR A 724 7.61 -23.43 32.63
N LEU A 725 8.49 -22.69 31.95
CA LEU A 725 9.73 -23.23 31.44
C LEU A 725 10.87 -22.31 31.83
N LYS A 726 11.92 -22.85 32.46
CA LYS A 726 13.17 -22.10 32.71
C LYS A 726 14.11 -22.27 31.54
N LEU A 727 14.57 -21.15 30.98
CA LEU A 727 15.39 -21.09 29.77
C LEU A 727 16.88 -20.90 30.08
#